data_784a64c6da70bfc1463edcc582cc3582
#
_entry.id   784a64c6da70bfc1463edcc582cc3582
#
_cell.length_a   1.000
_cell.length_b   1.000
_cell.length_c   1.000
_cell.angle_alpha   90.00
_cell.angle_beta   90.00
_cell.angle_gamma   90.00
#
_symmetry.space_group_name_H-M   'P 1'
#
loop_
_entity.id
_entity.type
_entity.pdbx_description
1 polymer ?
#
loop_
_entity_poly.entity_id
_entity_poly.type
_entity_poly.pdbx_seq_one_letter_code
_entity_poly.pdbx_strand_id
1 'polypeptide(L)'
;MKNFLIIIFTLFIGFNLFADEVDQAISAAINFTDGKPSEPLKLLENYSVESINNPERRDLIEIKILDALPKANSRRAKDFFCRLLRIVGTKKSIPVLGEMLSDKETSHMARYVLASMPYEEAGQVLHSNLNEVSEPLMAGIIDSLGDIRYKKSVPDLISLLDRASVANNATRALGLIGTSGVSDQLIPRLSKTTGKSYQVTAQALLRCAENQTRIGNNQEAQKIYKTFISPTKETHFILAGLNGLAKVNDSEAIPLLTEAIKSENIILANGAAAIITQLSTENIGEKIKDLLETAPPKMQVLLIGAISERGDKSASPTVINLTKSENIDVRLTAIQALANIGDNHSLLPVATIAASTTGHERNLARNTLANIKSDNTQNAIIQNINKTTPEIQSELVRAIAARAEDSALEHLFRFAKSEFSTVRKEAIRGIGVLGETKDLGNLMNLLINPKEDADRTDIESAVVYIFRRIEDNKIKFNALKEALKSSNPKAKISVLSLLGKSPDSESLALIRSTLKSENPVQIAAINALAKWPNQEPALDLFEIASDKINPNKNSALDAYISIASKAKNPTKAYQKAILLDESKNNLKRILAGMGQFGGIDAIEIIEPYLKDETARDEAALALTNIARRIKSSNGATALKIVKNILNSKATNSAKSEAAKLNSEMNLYQDYVLDWRITGPYSVKSKDAKFVFDNALAPEKDPNSVKWKKIRNNKKSEKSMWAIDLGAVMGFEENSAAYASTKVWVNKKIEVTLELGSDDHIKAWVNNKKIHESFGNRSLEPRQSIVPVTLNEGWNSIILKIVNSSGPWGLSCRIRGRNGDPIDELKIDSGQKIKR
;
A
#
# COMPACT_ATOMS: atom_id res chain seq x y z
N MET A 1 54.82 22.96 -41.31
CA MET A 1 54.60 22.11 -42.51
C MET A 1 54.75 20.62 -42.24
N LYS A 2 55.83 20.11 -41.59
CA LYS A 2 55.97 18.64 -41.32
C LYS A 2 54.80 18.01 -40.52
N ASN A 3 54.34 18.65 -39.44
CA ASN A 3 53.25 18.10 -38.62
C ASN A 3 51.87 18.12 -39.33
N PHE A 4 51.66 19.06 -40.26
CA PHE A 4 50.44 19.16 -41.07
C PHE A 4 50.39 18.08 -42.16
N LEU A 5 51.55 17.77 -42.77
CA LEU A 5 51.68 16.66 -43.70
C LEU A 5 51.50 15.28 -43.06
N ILE A 6 51.97 15.07 -41.82
CA ILE A 6 51.81 13.83 -41.07
C ILE A 6 50.33 13.61 -40.72
N ILE A 7 49.59 14.66 -40.30
CA ILE A 7 48.12 14.58 -39.99
C ILE A 7 47.32 14.25 -41.25
N ILE A 8 47.66 14.87 -42.41
CA ILE A 8 47.00 14.56 -43.67
C ILE A 8 47.29 13.15 -44.12
N PHE A 9 48.53 12.65 -43.93
CA PHE A 9 48.92 11.30 -44.29
C PHE A 9 48.29 10.22 -43.40
N THR A 10 48.15 10.48 -42.09
CA THR A 10 47.44 9.60 -41.15
C THR A 10 45.93 9.59 -41.40
N LEU A 11 45.30 10.72 -41.72
CA LEU A 11 43.92 10.81 -42.12
C LEU A 11 43.64 10.03 -43.44
N PHE A 12 44.58 10.11 -44.40
CA PHE A 12 44.47 9.42 -45.70
C PHE A 12 44.65 7.92 -45.59
N ILE A 13 45.55 7.44 -44.73
CA ILE A 13 45.73 6.01 -44.43
C ILE A 13 44.53 5.47 -43.66
N GLY A 14 44.02 6.20 -42.68
CA GLY A 14 42.84 5.81 -41.91
C GLY A 14 41.55 5.74 -42.74
N PHE A 15 41.39 6.62 -43.74
CA PHE A 15 40.26 6.60 -44.66
C PHE A 15 40.35 5.41 -45.67
N ASN A 16 41.54 5.08 -46.17
CA ASN A 16 41.74 3.90 -47.04
C ASN A 16 41.51 2.58 -46.32
N LEU A 17 41.98 2.43 -45.07
CA LEU A 17 41.69 1.26 -44.24
C LEU A 17 40.18 1.08 -44.00
N PHE A 18 39.47 2.18 -43.67
CA PHE A 18 38.02 2.18 -43.51
C PHE A 18 37.30 1.78 -44.80
N ALA A 19 37.75 2.27 -45.97
CA ALA A 19 37.17 1.93 -47.26
C ALA A 19 37.32 0.42 -47.59
N ASP A 20 38.49 -0.16 -47.28
CA ASP A 20 38.77 -1.59 -47.52
C ASP A 20 37.92 -2.46 -46.57
N GLU A 21 37.73 -2.11 -45.30
CA GLU A 21 36.85 -2.82 -44.34
C GLU A 21 35.37 -2.75 -44.78
N VAL A 22 34.91 -1.58 -45.29
CA VAL A 22 33.56 -1.43 -45.85
C VAL A 22 33.41 -2.32 -47.10
N ASP A 23 34.41 -2.46 -47.99
CA ASP A 23 34.38 -3.31 -49.17
C ASP A 23 34.27 -4.79 -48.82
N GLN A 24 35.03 -5.22 -47.82
CA GLN A 24 34.96 -6.61 -47.35
C GLN A 24 33.55 -6.91 -46.73
N ALA A 25 33.02 -5.99 -45.92
CA ALA A 25 31.72 -6.15 -45.33
C ALA A 25 30.56 -6.15 -46.35
N ILE A 26 30.64 -5.30 -47.37
CA ILE A 26 29.70 -5.26 -48.49
C ILE A 26 29.78 -6.57 -49.33
N SER A 27 30.99 -7.04 -49.63
CA SER A 27 31.18 -8.31 -50.39
C SER A 27 30.56 -9.52 -49.63
N ALA A 28 30.67 -9.53 -48.33
CA ALA A 28 30.00 -10.53 -47.48
C ALA A 28 28.47 -10.37 -47.52
N ALA A 29 27.98 -9.13 -47.48
CA ALA A 29 26.54 -8.80 -47.47
C ALA A 29 25.84 -9.13 -48.78
N ILE A 30 26.50 -8.98 -49.95
CA ILE A 30 25.96 -9.35 -51.29
C ILE A 30 25.53 -10.83 -51.29
N ASN A 31 26.33 -11.72 -50.66
CA ASN A 31 26.13 -13.17 -50.64
C ASN A 31 25.46 -13.65 -49.38
N PHE A 32 24.85 -12.75 -48.58
CA PHE A 32 24.23 -13.13 -47.32
C PHE A 32 22.96 -13.92 -47.52
N THR A 33 22.89 -15.07 -46.83
CA THR A 33 21.71 -15.94 -46.74
C THR A 33 21.56 -16.44 -45.31
N ASP A 34 20.39 -17.00 -44.96
CA ASP A 34 20.18 -17.58 -43.66
C ASP A 34 21.21 -18.64 -43.31
N GLY A 35 21.74 -18.60 -42.07
CA GLY A 35 22.76 -19.54 -41.58
C GLY A 35 24.22 -19.13 -41.82
N LYS A 36 24.49 -18.00 -42.46
CA LYS A 36 25.83 -17.44 -42.59
C LYS A 36 26.19 -16.54 -41.41
N PRO A 37 27.50 -16.36 -41.08
CA PRO A 37 27.95 -15.45 -40.03
C PRO A 37 27.46 -14.02 -40.25
N SER A 38 26.97 -13.39 -39.20
CA SER A 38 26.40 -12.03 -39.23
C SER A 38 27.38 -10.92 -38.81
N GLU A 39 28.61 -11.27 -38.42
CA GLU A 39 29.60 -10.31 -37.95
C GLU A 39 29.96 -9.22 -39.00
N PRO A 40 30.18 -9.54 -40.29
CA PRO A 40 30.44 -8.51 -41.30
C PRO A 40 29.25 -7.57 -41.49
N LEU A 41 28.01 -8.06 -41.35
CA LEU A 41 26.82 -7.26 -41.49
C LEU A 41 26.70 -6.28 -40.29
N LYS A 42 26.98 -6.73 -39.07
CA LYS A 42 27.02 -5.88 -37.89
C LYS A 42 28.07 -4.78 -37.98
N LEU A 43 29.24 -5.11 -38.57
CA LEU A 43 30.29 -4.13 -38.79
C LEU A 43 29.81 -3.02 -39.75
N LEU A 44 29.16 -3.39 -40.87
CA LEU A 44 28.65 -2.42 -41.86
C LEU A 44 27.48 -1.59 -41.27
N GLU A 45 26.65 -2.19 -40.42
CA GLU A 45 25.58 -1.49 -39.69
C GLU A 45 26.18 -0.45 -38.72
N ASN A 46 27.21 -0.82 -37.95
CA ASN A 46 27.90 0.10 -37.05
C ASN A 46 28.54 1.26 -37.80
N TYR A 47 29.26 0.97 -38.89
CA TYR A 47 29.86 1.98 -39.73
C TYR A 47 28.82 2.93 -40.35
N SER A 48 27.65 2.42 -40.73
CA SER A 48 26.56 3.21 -41.25
C SER A 48 26.03 4.18 -40.19
N VAL A 49 25.84 3.71 -38.93
CA VAL A 49 25.38 4.55 -37.79
C VAL A 49 26.45 5.60 -37.44
N GLU A 50 27.71 5.21 -37.31
CA GLU A 50 28.84 6.13 -37.01
C GLU A 50 29.04 7.20 -38.06
N SER A 51 28.69 6.91 -39.32
CA SER A 51 28.84 7.85 -40.43
C SER A 51 27.79 8.97 -40.49
N ILE A 52 26.71 8.89 -39.68
CA ILE A 52 25.60 9.88 -39.73
C ILE A 52 26.14 11.34 -39.66
N ASN A 53 27.12 11.59 -38.80
CA ASN A 53 27.73 12.91 -38.57
C ASN A 53 29.02 13.13 -39.39
N ASN A 54 29.38 12.22 -40.32
CA ASN A 54 30.53 12.32 -41.16
C ASN A 54 30.11 12.17 -42.63
N PRO A 55 29.91 13.29 -43.35
CA PRO A 55 29.40 13.26 -44.72
C PRO A 55 30.27 12.43 -45.71
N GLU A 56 31.60 12.48 -45.60
CA GLU A 56 32.49 11.75 -46.47
C GLU A 56 32.39 10.23 -46.31
N ARG A 57 32.34 9.75 -45.06
CA ARG A 57 32.12 8.30 -44.75
C ARG A 57 30.72 7.86 -45.15
N ARG A 58 29.73 8.71 -44.91
CA ARG A 58 28.36 8.44 -45.28
C ARG A 58 28.19 8.29 -46.77
N ASP A 59 28.76 9.24 -47.55
CA ASP A 59 28.73 9.22 -49.01
C ASP A 59 29.43 7.98 -49.56
N LEU A 60 30.58 7.59 -49.02
CA LEU A 60 31.32 6.37 -49.41
C LEU A 60 30.46 5.11 -49.20
N ILE A 61 29.87 4.97 -48.03
CA ILE A 61 29.02 3.81 -47.71
C ILE A 61 27.77 3.77 -48.60
N GLU A 62 27.09 4.94 -48.80
CA GLU A 62 25.93 5.02 -49.68
C GLU A 62 26.29 4.60 -51.12
N ILE A 63 27.36 5.13 -51.71
CA ILE A 63 27.78 4.79 -53.07
C ILE A 63 28.08 3.29 -53.19
N LYS A 64 28.81 2.73 -52.24
CA LYS A 64 29.15 1.28 -52.25
C LYS A 64 27.91 0.39 -52.07
N ILE A 65 26.94 0.79 -51.23
CA ILE A 65 25.67 0.09 -51.12
C ILE A 65 24.88 0.15 -52.43
N LEU A 66 24.81 1.32 -53.08
CA LEU A 66 24.10 1.49 -54.35
C LEU A 66 24.70 0.67 -55.48
N ASP A 67 26.01 0.47 -55.53
CA ASP A 67 26.70 -0.43 -56.47
C ASP A 67 26.45 -1.93 -56.13
N ALA A 68 26.35 -2.24 -54.85
CA ALA A 68 26.16 -3.64 -54.37
C ALA A 68 24.70 -4.13 -54.43
N LEU A 69 23.73 -3.24 -54.23
CA LEU A 69 22.30 -3.59 -54.12
C LEU A 69 21.75 -4.34 -55.36
N PRO A 70 22.05 -3.94 -56.61
CA PRO A 70 21.64 -4.73 -57.78
C PRO A 70 22.31 -6.09 -57.87
N LYS A 71 23.51 -6.28 -57.30
CA LYS A 71 24.32 -7.50 -57.30
C LYS A 71 23.94 -8.43 -56.15
N ALA A 72 23.05 -8.03 -55.25
CA ALA A 72 22.66 -8.83 -54.11
C ALA A 72 21.89 -10.10 -54.49
N ASN A 73 22.43 -11.26 -54.13
CA ASN A 73 21.96 -12.56 -54.57
C ASN A 73 20.76 -13.13 -53.83
N SER A 74 20.34 -12.51 -52.71
CA SER A 74 19.22 -12.94 -51.92
C SER A 74 18.30 -11.79 -51.54
N ARG A 75 17.01 -12.12 -51.27
CA ARG A 75 16.04 -11.16 -50.69
C ARG A 75 16.57 -10.54 -49.39
N ARG A 76 17.22 -11.36 -48.56
CA ARG A 76 17.81 -10.92 -47.27
C ARG A 76 18.92 -9.90 -47.43
N ALA A 77 19.78 -10.09 -48.43
CA ALA A 77 20.85 -9.15 -48.77
C ALA A 77 20.26 -7.82 -49.23
N LYS A 78 19.26 -7.85 -50.14
CA LYS A 78 18.54 -6.66 -50.61
C LYS A 78 17.85 -5.89 -49.47
N ASP A 79 17.15 -6.63 -48.56
CA ASP A 79 16.51 -6.05 -47.38
C ASP A 79 17.53 -5.41 -46.44
N PHE A 80 18.68 -6.05 -46.22
CA PHE A 80 19.74 -5.51 -45.39
C PHE A 80 20.28 -4.19 -45.95
N PHE A 81 20.62 -4.15 -47.26
CA PHE A 81 21.06 -2.94 -47.90
C PHE A 81 20.01 -1.81 -47.86
N CYS A 82 18.75 -2.11 -48.04
CA CYS A 82 17.67 -1.14 -47.92
C CYS A 82 17.59 -0.56 -46.51
N ARG A 83 17.76 -1.41 -45.48
CA ARG A 83 17.78 -0.92 -44.08
C ARG A 83 18.96 0.01 -43.83
N LEU A 84 20.11 -0.25 -44.39
CA LEU A 84 21.26 0.68 -44.31
C LEU A 84 21.00 1.99 -45.06
N LEU A 85 20.40 1.92 -46.28
CA LEU A 85 20.02 3.13 -47.04
C LEU A 85 19.00 4.01 -46.28
N ARG A 86 18.24 3.45 -45.36
CA ARG A 86 17.41 4.27 -44.44
C ARG A 86 18.27 5.13 -43.49
N ILE A 87 19.49 4.68 -43.16
CA ILE A 87 20.42 5.39 -42.26
C ILE A 87 21.28 6.38 -43.04
N VAL A 88 21.92 5.90 -44.13
CA VAL A 88 22.92 6.67 -44.84
C VAL A 88 22.39 7.29 -46.14
N GLY A 89 21.23 6.88 -46.65
CA GLY A 89 20.73 7.27 -47.98
C GLY A 89 20.49 8.76 -48.11
N THR A 90 20.84 9.27 -49.22
CA THR A 90 20.61 10.67 -49.69
C THR A 90 19.75 10.67 -50.96
N LYS A 91 19.65 11.82 -51.63
CA LYS A 91 18.99 11.88 -52.94
C LYS A 91 19.60 10.95 -53.98
N LYS A 92 20.86 10.54 -53.83
CA LYS A 92 21.57 9.60 -54.76
C LYS A 92 20.92 8.23 -54.76
N SER A 93 20.32 7.81 -53.66
CA SER A 93 19.64 6.49 -53.54
C SER A 93 18.27 6.44 -54.22
N ILE A 94 17.62 7.58 -54.44
CA ILE A 94 16.24 7.67 -54.94
C ILE A 94 16.02 6.98 -56.28
N PRO A 95 16.88 7.17 -57.33
CA PRO A 95 16.67 6.52 -58.61
C PRO A 95 16.70 4.99 -58.52
N VAL A 96 17.69 4.42 -57.83
CA VAL A 96 17.87 2.98 -57.70
C VAL A 96 16.68 2.36 -56.91
N LEU A 97 16.22 3.07 -55.85
CA LEU A 97 15.04 2.62 -55.10
C LEU A 97 13.76 2.74 -55.95
N GLY A 98 13.69 3.72 -56.86
CA GLY A 98 12.58 3.87 -57.81
C GLY A 98 12.45 2.67 -58.76
N GLU A 99 13.54 2.17 -59.32
CA GLU A 99 13.57 0.98 -60.16
C GLU A 99 13.05 -0.30 -59.44
N MET A 100 13.29 -0.38 -58.13
CA MET A 100 12.85 -1.50 -57.30
C MET A 100 11.33 -1.49 -57.03
N LEU A 101 10.60 -0.42 -57.28
CA LEU A 101 9.16 -0.29 -56.94
C LEU A 101 8.28 -1.21 -57.79
N SER A 102 8.67 -1.56 -59.01
CA SER A 102 7.92 -2.42 -59.94
C SER A 102 8.10 -3.92 -59.66
N ASP A 103 9.12 -4.29 -58.90
CA ASP A 103 9.42 -5.70 -58.60
C ASP A 103 8.69 -6.10 -57.30
N LYS A 104 7.92 -7.22 -57.37
CA LYS A 104 7.12 -7.80 -56.28
C LYS A 104 7.97 -8.12 -55.04
N GLU A 105 9.20 -8.56 -55.21
CA GLU A 105 10.11 -8.99 -54.13
C GLU A 105 10.72 -7.80 -53.41
N THR A 106 11.01 -6.70 -54.12
CA THR A 106 11.80 -5.55 -53.60
C THR A 106 10.99 -4.29 -53.37
N SER A 107 9.80 -4.13 -53.95
CA SER A 107 8.95 -2.93 -53.85
C SER A 107 8.70 -2.52 -52.37
N HIS A 108 8.45 -3.48 -51.49
CA HIS A 108 8.26 -3.17 -50.08
C HIS A 108 9.51 -2.57 -49.42
N MET A 109 10.69 -3.05 -49.75
CA MET A 109 11.97 -2.55 -49.22
C MET A 109 12.24 -1.15 -49.73
N ALA A 110 12.04 -0.88 -51.02
CA ALA A 110 12.24 0.42 -51.64
C ALA A 110 11.29 1.47 -51.03
N ARG A 111 9.98 1.11 -50.89
CA ARG A 111 8.99 1.99 -50.27
C ARG A 111 9.33 2.32 -48.83
N TYR A 112 9.83 1.33 -48.05
CA TYR A 112 10.24 1.51 -46.67
C TYR A 112 11.36 2.57 -46.50
N VAL A 113 12.29 2.62 -47.46
CA VAL A 113 13.36 3.60 -47.47
C VAL A 113 12.83 4.97 -47.96
N LEU A 114 12.18 5.01 -49.14
CA LEU A 114 11.69 6.24 -49.76
C LEU A 114 10.72 6.98 -48.83
N ALA A 115 9.86 6.28 -48.11
CA ALA A 115 8.92 6.88 -47.15
C ALA A 115 9.59 7.48 -45.89
N SER A 116 10.88 7.15 -45.65
CA SER A 116 11.65 7.74 -44.54
C SER A 116 12.55 8.89 -44.96
N MET A 117 12.69 9.15 -46.24
CA MET A 117 13.58 10.17 -46.77
C MET A 117 12.93 11.54 -46.70
N PRO A 118 13.67 12.61 -46.25
CA PRO A 118 13.10 13.96 -46.10
C PRO A 118 13.15 14.76 -47.44
N TYR A 119 13.18 14.09 -48.59
CA TYR A 119 13.34 14.67 -49.90
C TYR A 119 12.05 14.62 -50.73
N GLU A 120 11.68 15.75 -51.36
CA GLU A 120 10.52 15.81 -52.23
C GLU A 120 10.61 14.84 -53.40
N GLU A 121 11.83 14.59 -53.92
CA GLU A 121 12.12 13.65 -55.01
C GLU A 121 11.70 12.22 -54.67
N ALA A 122 11.75 11.82 -53.38
CA ALA A 122 11.26 10.50 -52.97
C ALA A 122 9.74 10.35 -53.17
N GLY A 123 8.98 11.41 -52.81
CA GLY A 123 7.55 11.49 -53.10
C GLY A 123 7.25 11.53 -54.60
N GLN A 124 8.06 12.25 -55.39
CA GLN A 124 7.92 12.30 -56.85
C GLN A 124 8.12 10.93 -57.51
N VAL A 125 9.15 10.17 -57.10
CA VAL A 125 9.43 8.84 -57.62
C VAL A 125 8.31 7.82 -57.23
N LEU A 126 7.83 7.89 -55.97
CA LEU A 126 6.66 7.07 -55.57
C LEU A 126 5.43 7.40 -56.40
N HIS A 127 5.17 8.71 -56.64
CA HIS A 127 4.02 9.18 -57.38
C HIS A 127 4.09 8.81 -58.89
N SER A 128 5.24 8.95 -59.54
CA SER A 128 5.42 8.60 -60.96
C SER A 128 5.24 7.09 -61.24
N ASN A 129 5.58 6.25 -60.28
CA ASN A 129 5.38 4.80 -60.35
C ASN A 129 3.97 4.33 -60.01
N LEU A 130 3.08 5.22 -59.52
CA LEU A 130 1.76 4.84 -59.02
C LEU A 130 0.91 4.05 -60.04
N ASN A 131 0.95 4.48 -61.31
CA ASN A 131 0.18 3.83 -62.38
C ASN A 131 0.96 2.79 -63.21
N GLU A 132 2.25 2.66 -62.95
CA GLU A 132 3.14 1.76 -63.71
C GLU A 132 3.25 0.37 -63.09
N VAL A 133 2.68 0.15 -61.91
CA VAL A 133 2.79 -1.11 -61.15
C VAL A 133 1.48 -1.86 -61.08
N SER A 134 1.58 -3.16 -60.74
CA SER A 134 0.39 -4.01 -60.49
C SER A 134 -0.41 -3.55 -59.23
N GLU A 135 -1.69 -3.85 -59.17
CA GLU A 135 -2.57 -3.41 -58.09
C GLU A 135 -2.10 -3.70 -56.64
N PRO A 136 -1.54 -4.89 -56.34
CA PRO A 136 -0.98 -5.11 -55.00
C PRO A 136 0.19 -4.20 -54.66
N LEU A 137 1.02 -3.82 -55.63
CA LEU A 137 2.12 -2.91 -55.44
C LEU A 137 1.64 -1.45 -55.37
N MET A 138 0.62 -1.09 -56.15
CA MET A 138 -0.06 0.19 -56.15
C MET A 138 -0.61 0.53 -54.75
N ALA A 139 -1.28 -0.43 -54.10
CA ALA A 139 -1.79 -0.25 -52.74
C ALA A 139 -0.67 0.21 -51.76
N GLY A 140 0.49 -0.43 -51.87
CA GLY A 140 1.65 -0.09 -51.04
C GLY A 140 2.23 1.30 -51.35
N ILE A 141 2.29 1.70 -52.63
CA ILE A 141 2.78 3.03 -53.07
C ILE A 141 1.81 4.09 -52.56
N ILE A 142 0.49 3.86 -52.64
CA ILE A 142 -0.56 4.75 -52.11
C ILE A 142 -0.34 4.98 -50.60
N ASP A 143 -0.10 3.91 -49.84
CA ASP A 143 0.15 4.01 -48.39
C ASP A 143 1.41 4.86 -48.11
N SER A 144 2.51 4.61 -48.85
CA SER A 144 3.75 5.39 -48.70
C SER A 144 3.56 6.86 -49.06
N LEU A 145 2.81 7.20 -50.10
CA LEU A 145 2.46 8.60 -50.45
C LEU A 145 1.64 9.28 -49.34
N GLY A 146 0.74 8.53 -48.69
CA GLY A 146 0.01 9.01 -47.52
C GLY A 146 0.92 9.27 -46.34
N ASP A 147 1.81 8.36 -46.02
CA ASP A 147 2.73 8.44 -44.87
C ASP A 147 3.65 9.65 -44.95
N ILE A 148 4.21 9.93 -46.16
CA ILE A 148 5.04 11.12 -46.41
C ILE A 148 4.21 12.40 -46.69
N ARG A 149 2.89 12.29 -46.72
CA ARG A 149 1.95 13.38 -46.99
C ARG A 149 2.25 14.14 -48.29
N TYR A 150 2.49 13.41 -49.36
CA TYR A 150 2.86 13.98 -50.68
C TYR A 150 1.65 14.60 -51.38
N LYS A 151 1.54 15.95 -51.27
CA LYS A 151 0.35 16.71 -51.70
C LYS A 151 0.07 16.64 -53.19
N LYS A 152 1.11 16.51 -54.03
CA LYS A 152 0.96 16.48 -55.51
C LYS A 152 0.23 15.20 -56.00
N SER A 153 0.18 14.15 -55.19
CA SER A 153 -0.55 12.90 -55.52
C SER A 153 -2.07 12.98 -55.28
N VAL A 154 -2.58 14.03 -54.61
CA VAL A 154 -4.00 14.13 -54.24
C VAL A 154 -4.97 13.95 -55.42
N PRO A 155 -4.78 14.57 -56.64
CA PRO A 155 -5.68 14.37 -57.75
C PRO A 155 -5.78 12.89 -58.18
N ASP A 156 -4.63 12.22 -58.27
CA ASP A 156 -4.58 10.80 -58.69
C ASP A 156 -5.18 9.89 -57.61
N LEU A 157 -4.93 10.17 -56.33
CA LEU A 157 -5.52 9.42 -55.22
C LEU A 157 -7.06 9.57 -55.15
N ILE A 158 -7.60 10.76 -55.55
CA ILE A 158 -9.05 10.98 -55.67
C ILE A 158 -9.62 10.09 -56.80
N SER A 159 -8.93 9.98 -57.93
CA SER A 159 -9.41 9.13 -59.02
C SER A 159 -9.45 7.64 -58.68
N LEU A 160 -8.66 7.22 -57.69
CA LEU A 160 -8.59 5.83 -57.18
C LEU A 160 -9.64 5.50 -56.11
N LEU A 161 -10.45 6.46 -55.68
CA LEU A 161 -11.48 6.25 -54.67
C LEU A 161 -12.57 5.24 -55.10
N ASP A 162 -12.83 5.12 -56.38
CA ASP A 162 -13.83 4.17 -56.88
C ASP A 162 -13.25 2.85 -57.38
N ARG A 163 -11.93 2.68 -57.31
CA ARG A 163 -11.24 1.43 -57.68
C ARG A 163 -11.19 0.49 -56.47
N ALA A 164 -12.07 -0.52 -56.41
CA ALA A 164 -12.36 -1.35 -55.26
C ALA A 164 -11.12 -1.96 -54.59
N SER A 165 -10.09 -2.36 -55.35
CA SER A 165 -8.85 -2.98 -54.86
C SER A 165 -7.98 -2.07 -54.01
N VAL A 166 -8.02 -0.73 -54.24
CA VAL A 166 -7.15 0.26 -53.62
C VAL A 166 -7.89 1.44 -52.99
N ALA A 167 -9.22 1.48 -53.11
CA ALA A 167 -10.06 2.54 -52.61
C ALA A 167 -9.85 2.88 -51.12
N ASN A 168 -9.67 1.85 -50.28
CA ASN A 168 -9.43 2.03 -48.86
C ASN A 168 -8.02 2.61 -48.58
N ASN A 169 -7.02 2.21 -49.37
CA ASN A 169 -5.66 2.75 -49.28
C ASN A 169 -5.66 4.23 -49.72
N ALA A 170 -6.31 4.55 -50.88
CA ALA A 170 -6.46 5.93 -51.35
C ALA A 170 -7.19 6.81 -50.32
N THR A 171 -8.29 6.32 -49.74
CA THR A 171 -9.04 7.03 -48.69
C THR A 171 -8.14 7.33 -47.48
N ARG A 172 -7.38 6.34 -47.00
CA ARG A 172 -6.46 6.52 -45.85
C ARG A 172 -5.34 7.52 -46.17
N ALA A 173 -4.71 7.40 -47.36
CA ALA A 173 -3.66 8.30 -47.81
C ALA A 173 -4.17 9.76 -47.90
N LEU A 174 -5.34 9.95 -48.49
CA LEU A 174 -5.98 11.28 -48.58
C LEU A 174 -6.24 11.89 -47.18
N GLY A 175 -6.68 11.06 -46.21
CA GLY A 175 -6.85 11.51 -44.82
C GLY A 175 -5.53 11.93 -44.16
N LEU A 176 -4.43 11.23 -44.43
CA LEU A 176 -3.11 11.51 -43.88
C LEU A 176 -2.52 12.82 -44.52
N ILE A 177 -2.70 12.98 -45.82
CA ILE A 177 -2.29 14.20 -46.53
C ILE A 177 -3.10 15.39 -46.05
N GLY A 178 -4.43 15.23 -45.94
CA GLY A 178 -5.35 16.16 -45.31
C GLY A 178 -5.32 17.59 -45.86
N THR A 179 -5.13 17.77 -47.19
CA THR A 179 -5.21 19.10 -47.85
C THR A 179 -6.64 19.63 -47.91
N SER A 180 -6.80 20.94 -48.06
CA SER A 180 -8.10 21.57 -48.30
C SER A 180 -8.78 20.95 -49.53
N GLY A 181 -10.10 20.73 -49.46
CA GLY A 181 -10.92 20.12 -50.53
C GLY A 181 -10.95 18.58 -50.54
N VAL A 182 -10.07 17.90 -49.80
CA VAL A 182 -10.17 16.42 -49.65
C VAL A 182 -11.45 16.02 -49.00
N SER A 183 -11.94 16.79 -48.05
CA SER A 183 -13.22 16.54 -47.35
C SER A 183 -14.42 16.52 -48.28
N ASP A 184 -14.45 17.33 -49.35
CA ASP A 184 -15.53 17.41 -50.35
C ASP A 184 -15.71 16.09 -51.11
N GLN A 185 -14.62 15.28 -51.19
CA GLN A 185 -14.65 13.95 -51.82
C GLN A 185 -14.98 12.85 -50.79
N LEU A 186 -14.50 13.01 -49.57
CA LEU A 186 -14.64 11.95 -48.54
C LEU A 186 -16.01 12.04 -47.78
N ILE A 187 -16.63 13.21 -47.60
CA ILE A 187 -17.93 13.37 -46.95
C ILE A 187 -19.04 12.62 -47.66
N PRO A 188 -19.22 12.77 -48.99
CA PRO A 188 -20.19 11.99 -49.72
C PRO A 188 -19.92 10.48 -49.70
N ARG A 189 -18.65 10.10 -49.68
CA ARG A 189 -18.24 8.69 -49.59
C ARG A 189 -18.63 8.07 -48.25
N LEU A 190 -18.57 8.83 -47.15
CA LEU A 190 -18.95 8.35 -45.82
C LEU A 190 -20.38 7.81 -45.79
N SER A 191 -21.30 8.45 -46.52
CA SER A 191 -22.70 8.02 -46.58
C SER A 191 -22.94 6.82 -47.51
N LYS A 192 -22.03 6.57 -48.44
CA LYS A 192 -22.11 5.50 -49.44
C LYS A 192 -21.40 4.21 -49.04
N THR A 193 -20.62 4.24 -47.95
CA THR A 193 -19.82 3.11 -47.51
C THR A 193 -20.35 2.46 -46.24
N THR A 194 -20.08 1.17 -46.03
CA THR A 194 -20.47 0.40 -44.83
C THR A 194 -19.28 -0.45 -44.32
N GLY A 195 -19.41 -0.97 -43.11
CA GLY A 195 -18.41 -1.85 -42.52
C GLY A 195 -16.98 -1.25 -42.50
N LYS A 196 -15.99 -2.02 -42.95
CA LYS A 196 -14.57 -1.59 -42.94
C LYS A 196 -14.33 -0.33 -43.74
N SER A 197 -14.95 -0.17 -44.92
CA SER A 197 -14.77 1.01 -45.76
C SER A 197 -15.37 2.28 -45.12
N TYR A 198 -16.46 2.15 -44.38
CA TYR A 198 -17.02 3.25 -43.58
C TYR A 198 -16.03 3.70 -42.51
N GLN A 199 -15.49 2.76 -41.74
CA GLN A 199 -14.51 3.06 -40.68
C GLN A 199 -13.26 3.74 -41.23
N VAL A 200 -12.72 3.24 -42.36
CA VAL A 200 -11.55 3.86 -43.04
C VAL A 200 -11.87 5.28 -43.46
N THR A 201 -13.07 5.53 -44.04
CA THR A 201 -13.49 6.87 -44.50
C THR A 201 -13.69 7.81 -43.30
N ALA A 202 -14.31 7.34 -42.23
CA ALA A 202 -14.50 8.13 -41.03
C ALA A 202 -13.17 8.53 -40.38
N GLN A 203 -12.24 7.59 -40.25
CA GLN A 203 -10.90 7.85 -39.70
C GLN A 203 -10.09 8.82 -40.59
N ALA A 204 -10.21 8.69 -41.94
CA ALA A 204 -9.55 9.58 -42.88
C ALA A 204 -10.08 11.01 -42.77
N LEU A 205 -11.40 11.19 -42.65
CA LEU A 205 -12.02 12.50 -42.41
C LEU A 205 -11.59 13.11 -41.07
N LEU A 206 -11.57 12.35 -39.98
CA LEU A 206 -11.09 12.87 -38.69
C LEU A 206 -9.64 13.32 -38.74
N ARG A 207 -8.75 12.55 -39.38
CA ARG A 207 -7.35 12.95 -39.61
C ARG A 207 -7.24 14.20 -40.47
N CYS A 208 -8.08 14.31 -41.51
CA CYS A 208 -8.15 15.54 -42.33
C CYS A 208 -8.55 16.74 -41.47
N ALA A 209 -9.60 16.61 -40.64
CA ALA A 209 -10.04 17.67 -39.73
C ALA A 209 -8.96 18.05 -38.70
N GLU A 210 -8.25 17.10 -38.10
CA GLU A 210 -7.12 17.37 -37.22
C GLU A 210 -6.00 18.15 -37.94
N ASN A 211 -5.70 17.79 -39.18
CA ASN A 211 -4.69 18.50 -39.99
C ASN A 211 -5.13 19.94 -40.32
N GLN A 212 -6.40 20.13 -40.68
CA GLN A 212 -6.99 21.44 -40.93
C GLN A 212 -7.00 22.31 -39.66
N THR A 213 -7.32 21.75 -38.53
CA THR A 213 -7.22 22.41 -37.19
C THR A 213 -5.77 22.88 -36.93
N ARG A 214 -4.80 21.99 -37.12
CA ARG A 214 -3.37 22.27 -36.86
C ARG A 214 -2.82 23.42 -37.73
N ILE A 215 -3.34 23.60 -38.95
CA ILE A 215 -2.93 24.70 -39.85
C ILE A 215 -3.82 25.96 -39.73
N GLY A 216 -4.78 25.94 -38.78
CA GLY A 216 -5.65 27.11 -38.52
C GLY A 216 -6.86 27.24 -39.45
N ASN A 217 -7.13 26.26 -40.33
CA ASN A 217 -8.31 26.27 -41.22
C ASN A 217 -9.53 25.73 -40.47
N ASN A 218 -10.00 26.50 -39.47
CA ASN A 218 -11.08 26.10 -38.59
C ASN A 218 -12.42 25.90 -39.30
N GLN A 219 -12.72 26.63 -40.39
CA GLN A 219 -13.96 26.47 -41.13
C GLN A 219 -14.06 25.08 -41.77
N GLU A 220 -13.02 24.61 -42.38
CA GLU A 220 -13.00 23.30 -43.02
C GLU A 220 -13.04 22.19 -41.95
N ALA A 221 -12.29 22.35 -40.83
CA ALA A 221 -12.31 21.44 -39.71
C ALA A 221 -13.70 21.31 -39.10
N GLN A 222 -14.43 22.41 -38.86
CA GLN A 222 -15.80 22.43 -38.36
C GLN A 222 -16.75 21.67 -39.28
N LYS A 223 -16.67 21.92 -40.59
CA LYS A 223 -17.47 21.22 -41.59
C LYS A 223 -17.34 19.71 -41.46
N ILE A 224 -16.09 19.21 -41.32
CA ILE A 224 -15.81 17.79 -41.19
C ILE A 224 -16.35 17.28 -39.83
N TYR A 225 -16.05 17.90 -38.70
CA TYR A 225 -16.47 17.44 -37.38
C TYR A 225 -17.97 17.35 -37.26
N LYS A 226 -18.73 18.30 -37.81
CA LYS A 226 -20.22 18.32 -37.84
C LYS A 226 -20.81 17.10 -38.54
N THR A 227 -20.12 16.50 -39.53
CA THR A 227 -20.61 15.30 -40.22
C THR A 227 -20.74 14.07 -39.31
N PHE A 228 -20.05 14.08 -38.18
CA PHE A 228 -20.08 13.00 -37.19
C PHE A 228 -21.12 13.22 -36.08
N ILE A 229 -21.63 14.44 -35.93
CA ILE A 229 -22.55 14.79 -34.85
C ILE A 229 -23.99 14.50 -35.33
N SER A 230 -24.37 13.23 -35.35
CA SER A 230 -25.72 12.76 -35.69
C SER A 230 -26.06 11.51 -34.87
N PRO A 231 -27.30 11.37 -34.36
CA PRO A 231 -27.75 10.23 -33.60
C PRO A 231 -27.61 8.89 -34.32
N THR A 232 -27.53 8.91 -35.64
CA THR A 232 -27.36 7.71 -36.49
C THR A 232 -25.92 7.20 -36.54
N LYS A 233 -24.96 7.93 -35.96
CA LYS A 233 -23.55 7.54 -35.96
C LYS A 233 -23.19 6.74 -34.73
N GLU A 234 -22.08 5.98 -34.80
CA GLU A 234 -21.56 5.28 -33.66
C GLU A 234 -21.03 6.27 -32.60
N THR A 235 -21.28 5.96 -31.34
CA THR A 235 -20.99 6.86 -30.19
C THR A 235 -19.58 7.45 -30.20
N HIS A 236 -18.56 6.65 -30.55
CA HIS A 236 -17.18 7.12 -30.56
C HIS A 236 -16.91 8.16 -31.67
N PHE A 237 -17.61 8.07 -32.81
CA PHE A 237 -17.52 9.08 -33.88
C PHE A 237 -18.26 10.38 -33.49
N ILE A 238 -19.40 10.26 -32.80
CA ILE A 238 -20.11 11.43 -32.27
C ILE A 238 -19.18 12.18 -31.29
N LEU A 239 -18.59 11.47 -30.36
CA LEU A 239 -17.66 12.06 -29.38
C LEU A 239 -16.41 12.68 -30.05
N ALA A 240 -15.87 12.03 -31.08
CA ALA A 240 -14.76 12.58 -31.85
C ALA A 240 -15.15 13.88 -32.56
N GLY A 241 -16.36 13.94 -33.15
CA GLY A 241 -16.92 15.13 -33.77
C GLY A 241 -17.13 16.27 -32.78
N LEU A 242 -17.75 15.98 -31.63
CA LEU A 242 -17.97 16.96 -30.57
C LEU A 242 -16.67 17.51 -29.99
N ASN A 243 -15.71 16.64 -29.71
CA ASN A 243 -14.40 17.03 -29.18
C ASN A 243 -13.59 17.87 -30.18
N GLY A 244 -13.64 17.50 -31.48
CA GLY A 244 -13.01 18.27 -32.54
C GLY A 244 -13.67 19.63 -32.72
N LEU A 245 -15.00 19.71 -32.74
CA LEU A 245 -15.74 20.96 -32.83
C LEU A 245 -15.44 21.87 -31.63
N ALA A 246 -15.38 21.32 -30.42
CA ALA A 246 -15.05 22.04 -29.20
C ALA A 246 -13.65 22.72 -29.27
N LYS A 247 -12.68 22.10 -29.94
CA LYS A 247 -11.32 22.67 -30.11
C LYS A 247 -11.26 23.84 -31.10
N VAL A 248 -12.17 23.92 -32.04
CA VAL A 248 -12.14 24.91 -33.11
C VAL A 248 -13.24 25.97 -33.00
N ASN A 249 -14.36 25.65 -32.32
CA ASN A 249 -15.48 26.55 -32.07
C ASN A 249 -16.31 26.05 -30.87
N ASP A 250 -15.86 26.37 -29.68
CA ASP A 250 -16.52 25.91 -28.45
C ASP A 250 -17.91 26.57 -28.25
N SER A 251 -18.14 27.78 -28.75
CA SER A 251 -19.45 28.41 -28.70
C SER A 251 -20.53 27.62 -29.44
N GLU A 252 -20.18 27.00 -30.56
CA GLU A 252 -21.10 26.11 -31.30
C GLU A 252 -21.16 24.70 -30.71
N ALA A 253 -20.08 24.26 -30.07
CA ALA A 253 -20.03 22.94 -29.42
C ALA A 253 -20.90 22.86 -28.15
N ILE A 254 -21.00 23.93 -27.36
CA ILE A 254 -21.74 23.95 -26.09
C ILE A 254 -23.19 23.44 -26.22
N PRO A 255 -24.04 23.97 -27.12
CA PRO A 255 -25.43 23.46 -27.24
C PRO A 255 -25.46 21.99 -27.67
N LEU A 256 -24.53 21.53 -28.51
CA LEU A 256 -24.47 20.14 -28.97
C LEU A 256 -23.99 19.21 -27.87
N LEU A 257 -23.03 19.64 -27.05
CA LEU A 257 -22.56 18.91 -25.88
C LEU A 257 -23.69 18.78 -24.83
N THR A 258 -24.42 19.87 -24.59
CA THR A 258 -25.54 19.84 -23.65
C THR A 258 -26.65 18.92 -24.13
N GLU A 259 -26.90 18.83 -25.43
CA GLU A 259 -27.86 17.86 -25.99
C GLU A 259 -27.32 16.42 -25.87
N ALA A 260 -26.04 16.18 -26.14
CA ALA A 260 -25.42 14.87 -25.99
C ALA A 260 -25.46 14.35 -24.55
N ILE A 261 -25.35 15.23 -23.54
CA ILE A 261 -25.51 14.88 -22.12
C ILE A 261 -26.92 14.38 -21.79
N LYS A 262 -27.96 14.83 -22.52
CA LYS A 262 -29.33 14.34 -22.35
C LYS A 262 -29.56 12.92 -22.89
N SER A 263 -28.60 12.38 -23.59
CA SER A 263 -28.70 11.05 -24.19
C SER A 263 -28.89 9.96 -23.14
N GLU A 264 -29.76 8.99 -23.43
CA GLU A 264 -29.86 7.74 -22.65
C GLU A 264 -28.58 6.88 -22.76
N ASN A 265 -27.79 7.10 -23.79
CA ASN A 265 -26.48 6.47 -23.94
C ASN A 265 -25.49 7.06 -22.96
N ILE A 266 -25.22 6.33 -21.87
CA ILE A 266 -24.34 6.76 -20.77
C ILE A 266 -22.91 7.06 -21.22
N ILE A 267 -22.40 6.35 -22.26
CA ILE A 267 -21.06 6.59 -22.82
C ILE A 267 -21.03 7.96 -23.53
N LEU A 268 -22.07 8.29 -24.26
CA LEU A 268 -22.19 9.58 -24.94
C LEU A 268 -22.32 10.72 -23.92
N ALA A 269 -23.20 10.56 -22.92
CA ALA A 269 -23.43 11.56 -21.89
C ALA A 269 -22.14 11.86 -21.08
N ASN A 270 -21.46 10.82 -20.60
CA ASN A 270 -20.20 10.97 -19.86
C ASN A 270 -19.07 11.57 -20.72
N GLY A 271 -18.96 11.12 -21.98
CA GLY A 271 -17.98 11.67 -22.92
C GLY A 271 -18.22 13.15 -23.22
N ALA A 272 -19.47 13.56 -23.40
CA ALA A 272 -19.83 14.96 -23.62
C ALA A 272 -19.53 15.82 -22.38
N ALA A 273 -19.81 15.34 -21.17
CA ALA A 273 -19.46 16.01 -19.92
C ALA A 273 -17.94 16.18 -19.77
N ALA A 274 -17.15 15.15 -20.12
CA ALA A 274 -15.70 15.25 -20.13
C ALA A 274 -15.16 16.28 -21.14
N ILE A 275 -15.80 16.45 -22.28
CA ILE A 275 -15.41 17.48 -23.25
C ILE A 275 -15.65 18.89 -22.69
N ILE A 276 -16.72 19.11 -21.91
CA ILE A 276 -17.00 20.40 -21.26
C ILE A 276 -15.86 20.83 -20.37
N THR A 277 -15.16 19.91 -19.69
CA THR A 277 -14.01 20.24 -18.83
C THR A 277 -12.85 20.87 -19.60
N GLN A 278 -12.76 20.62 -20.90
CA GLN A 278 -11.65 21.01 -21.77
C GLN A 278 -11.94 22.25 -22.63
N LEU A 279 -13.16 22.82 -22.56
CA LEU A 279 -13.52 24.00 -23.33
C LEU A 279 -12.67 25.22 -22.96
N SER A 280 -12.33 26.07 -23.93
CA SER A 280 -11.59 27.32 -23.69
C SER A 280 -12.48 28.48 -23.25
N THR A 281 -13.78 28.42 -23.54
CA THR A 281 -14.76 29.45 -23.15
C THR A 281 -14.80 29.66 -21.64
N GLU A 282 -14.70 30.89 -21.18
CA GLU A 282 -14.86 31.27 -19.77
C GLU A 282 -16.34 31.30 -19.37
N ASN A 283 -16.58 31.15 -18.04
CA ASN A 283 -17.90 31.26 -17.44
C ASN A 283 -18.95 30.31 -18.05
N ILE A 284 -18.55 29.06 -18.28
CA ILE A 284 -19.45 28.02 -18.81
C ILE A 284 -20.62 27.76 -17.84
N GLY A 285 -20.35 27.80 -16.53
CA GLY A 285 -21.36 27.60 -15.50
C GLY A 285 -22.54 28.57 -15.62
N GLU A 286 -22.28 29.81 -15.96
CA GLU A 286 -23.33 30.82 -16.22
C GLU A 286 -24.09 30.51 -17.50
N LYS A 287 -23.40 30.10 -18.57
CA LYS A 287 -24.01 29.79 -19.86
C LYS A 287 -24.93 28.56 -19.82
N ILE A 288 -24.71 27.63 -18.92
CA ILE A 288 -25.52 26.42 -18.75
C ILE A 288 -26.36 26.45 -17.46
N LYS A 289 -26.52 27.60 -16.82
CA LYS A 289 -27.25 27.78 -15.56
C LYS A 289 -28.66 27.17 -15.62
N ASP A 290 -29.45 27.55 -16.62
CA ASP A 290 -30.83 27.04 -16.77
C ASP A 290 -30.85 25.51 -16.88
N LEU A 291 -29.85 24.94 -17.54
CA LEU A 291 -29.71 23.50 -17.66
C LEU A 291 -29.33 22.85 -16.32
N LEU A 292 -28.41 23.46 -15.57
CA LEU A 292 -28.06 23.00 -14.23
C LEU A 292 -29.29 22.98 -13.28
N GLU A 293 -30.17 23.97 -13.39
CA GLU A 293 -31.33 24.11 -12.51
C GLU A 293 -32.49 23.17 -12.90
N THR A 294 -32.71 22.91 -14.19
CA THR A 294 -33.89 22.23 -14.71
C THR A 294 -33.65 20.81 -15.21
N ALA A 295 -32.44 20.38 -15.39
CA ALA A 295 -32.09 19.07 -15.91
C ALA A 295 -32.50 17.92 -14.96
N PRO A 296 -32.75 16.71 -15.50
CA PRO A 296 -32.92 15.51 -14.69
C PRO A 296 -31.71 15.26 -13.77
N PRO A 297 -31.89 14.64 -12.57
CA PRO A 297 -30.85 14.49 -11.55
C PRO A 297 -29.53 13.88 -12.06
N LYS A 298 -29.58 12.84 -12.89
CA LYS A 298 -28.38 12.21 -13.47
C LYS A 298 -27.55 13.19 -14.29
N MET A 299 -28.21 14.05 -15.03
CA MET A 299 -27.57 15.06 -15.87
C MET A 299 -27.02 16.22 -15.03
N GLN A 300 -27.76 16.65 -13.99
CA GLN A 300 -27.25 17.62 -13.02
C GLN A 300 -25.93 17.14 -12.40
N VAL A 301 -25.86 15.87 -11.97
CA VAL A 301 -24.63 15.26 -11.41
C VAL A 301 -23.46 15.34 -12.40
N LEU A 302 -23.69 14.97 -13.66
CA LEU A 302 -22.65 15.03 -14.70
C LEU A 302 -22.16 16.46 -14.95
N LEU A 303 -23.10 17.41 -15.07
CA LEU A 303 -22.76 18.81 -15.32
C LEU A 303 -22.04 19.47 -14.15
N ILE A 304 -22.50 19.24 -12.91
CA ILE A 304 -21.84 19.73 -11.70
C ILE A 304 -20.41 19.17 -11.62
N GLY A 305 -20.25 17.87 -11.89
CA GLY A 305 -18.94 17.21 -11.91
C GLY A 305 -18.01 17.86 -12.94
N ALA A 306 -18.46 18.04 -14.17
CA ALA A 306 -17.67 18.64 -15.25
C ALA A 306 -17.24 20.08 -14.92
N ILE A 307 -18.15 20.90 -14.38
CA ILE A 307 -17.87 22.29 -13.99
C ILE A 307 -16.91 22.35 -12.81
N SER A 308 -17.10 21.45 -11.83
CA SER A 308 -16.20 21.35 -10.68
C SER A 308 -14.77 20.97 -11.10
N GLU A 309 -14.63 19.99 -12.00
CA GLU A 309 -13.32 19.58 -12.53
C GLU A 309 -12.62 20.71 -13.28
N ARG A 310 -13.41 21.47 -14.03
CA ARG A 310 -12.94 22.68 -14.73
C ARG A 310 -12.51 23.81 -13.78
N GLY A 311 -13.05 23.87 -12.56
CA GLY A 311 -12.84 24.97 -11.62
C GLY A 311 -13.60 26.26 -11.99
N ASP A 312 -14.73 26.14 -12.70
CA ASP A 312 -15.51 27.29 -13.17
C ASP A 312 -16.39 27.89 -12.05
N LYS A 313 -15.86 28.93 -11.40
CA LYS A 313 -16.52 29.61 -10.27
C LYS A 313 -17.82 30.33 -10.64
N SER A 314 -18.08 30.58 -11.92
CA SER A 314 -19.32 31.23 -12.35
C SER A 314 -20.58 30.41 -12.01
N ALA A 315 -20.43 29.09 -11.85
CA ALA A 315 -21.51 28.20 -11.43
C ALA A 315 -21.77 28.20 -9.91
N SER A 316 -20.89 28.79 -9.09
CA SER A 316 -20.99 28.73 -7.62
C SER A 316 -22.39 29.07 -7.08
N PRO A 317 -23.05 30.15 -7.49
CA PRO A 317 -24.39 30.50 -6.97
C PRO A 317 -25.44 29.41 -7.28
N THR A 318 -25.43 28.86 -8.49
CA THR A 318 -26.33 27.79 -8.89
C THR A 318 -26.06 26.50 -8.13
N VAL A 319 -24.78 26.12 -7.98
CA VAL A 319 -24.36 24.92 -7.25
C VAL A 319 -24.69 25.03 -5.75
N ILE A 320 -24.59 26.24 -5.13
CA ILE A 320 -25.06 26.49 -3.76
C ILE A 320 -26.57 26.17 -3.64
N ASN A 321 -27.40 26.57 -4.60
CA ASN A 321 -28.85 26.24 -4.57
C ASN A 321 -29.07 24.74 -4.69
N LEU A 322 -28.28 24.02 -5.51
CA LEU A 322 -28.38 22.58 -5.70
C LEU A 322 -27.94 21.75 -4.47
N THR A 323 -27.26 22.36 -3.51
CA THR A 323 -26.99 21.69 -2.21
C THR A 323 -28.28 21.45 -1.40
N LYS A 324 -29.40 22.03 -1.80
CA LYS A 324 -30.73 21.83 -1.19
C LYS A 324 -31.61 20.86 -1.98
N SER A 325 -31.08 20.23 -3.04
CA SER A 325 -31.82 19.30 -3.90
C SER A 325 -32.44 18.17 -3.09
N GLU A 326 -33.67 17.76 -3.41
CA GLU A 326 -34.29 16.58 -2.81
C GLU A 326 -33.56 15.30 -3.22
N ASN A 327 -32.97 15.28 -4.42
CA ASN A 327 -32.14 14.15 -4.87
C ASN A 327 -30.78 14.14 -4.16
N ILE A 328 -30.49 13.04 -3.49
CA ILE A 328 -29.29 12.88 -2.68
C ILE A 328 -28.01 12.96 -3.51
N ASP A 329 -27.97 12.39 -4.71
CA ASP A 329 -26.77 12.37 -5.56
C ASP A 329 -26.44 13.79 -6.06
N VAL A 330 -27.46 14.57 -6.44
CA VAL A 330 -27.29 15.98 -6.84
C VAL A 330 -26.76 16.79 -5.64
N ARG A 331 -27.39 16.62 -4.48
CA ARG A 331 -27.02 17.34 -3.26
C ARG A 331 -25.57 17.06 -2.84
N LEU A 332 -25.17 15.79 -2.79
CA LEU A 332 -23.80 15.41 -2.44
C LEU A 332 -22.79 15.90 -3.47
N THR A 333 -23.09 15.77 -4.76
CA THR A 333 -22.21 16.25 -5.84
C THR A 333 -22.05 17.78 -5.78
N ALA A 334 -23.15 18.50 -5.51
CA ALA A 334 -23.11 19.96 -5.35
C ALA A 334 -22.24 20.38 -4.14
N ILE A 335 -22.42 19.73 -2.98
CA ILE A 335 -21.57 19.98 -1.81
C ILE A 335 -20.10 19.74 -2.16
N GLN A 336 -19.77 18.63 -2.79
CA GLN A 336 -18.39 18.28 -3.16
C GLN A 336 -17.79 19.28 -4.15
N ALA A 337 -18.57 19.70 -5.15
CA ALA A 337 -18.13 20.63 -6.19
C ALA A 337 -17.69 21.98 -5.62
N LEU A 338 -18.36 22.47 -4.56
CA LEU A 338 -18.02 23.73 -3.91
C LEU A 338 -16.61 23.75 -3.28
N ALA A 339 -15.95 22.62 -3.11
CA ALA A 339 -14.55 22.59 -2.71
C ALA A 339 -13.63 23.22 -3.77
N ASN A 340 -13.98 23.06 -5.04
CA ASN A 340 -13.19 23.55 -6.18
C ASN A 340 -13.67 24.91 -6.71
N ILE A 341 -15.00 25.09 -6.78
CA ILE A 341 -15.62 26.27 -7.41
C ILE A 341 -16.26 27.24 -6.41
N GLY A 342 -16.35 26.86 -5.13
CA GLY A 342 -16.91 27.71 -4.08
C GLY A 342 -16.08 28.96 -3.81
N ASP A 343 -16.77 29.99 -3.35
CA ASP A 343 -16.24 31.26 -2.91
C ASP A 343 -16.63 31.56 -1.44
N ASN A 344 -16.41 32.79 -0.97
CA ASN A 344 -16.79 33.18 0.38
C ASN A 344 -18.30 33.12 0.67
N HIS A 345 -19.17 33.19 -0.37
CA HIS A 345 -20.63 33.04 -0.21
C HIS A 345 -21.01 31.59 0.04
N SER A 346 -20.18 30.63 -0.37
CA SER A 346 -20.38 29.20 -0.14
C SER A 346 -20.14 28.79 1.32
N LEU A 347 -19.36 29.56 2.08
CA LEU A 347 -18.91 29.18 3.43
C LEU A 347 -20.08 28.94 4.40
N LEU A 348 -21.03 29.88 4.46
CA LEU A 348 -22.15 29.79 5.39
C LEU A 348 -23.16 28.70 4.99
N PRO A 349 -23.57 28.56 3.73
CA PRO A 349 -24.41 27.42 3.30
C PRO A 349 -23.78 26.06 3.62
N VAL A 350 -22.49 25.86 3.33
CA VAL A 350 -21.80 24.59 3.59
C VAL A 350 -21.63 24.33 5.09
N ALA A 351 -21.34 25.38 5.90
CA ALA A 351 -21.27 25.26 7.35
C ALA A 351 -22.64 24.91 7.97
N THR A 352 -23.73 25.46 7.41
CA THR A 352 -25.09 25.14 7.83
C THR A 352 -25.42 23.66 7.55
N ILE A 353 -25.03 23.14 6.39
CA ILE A 353 -25.20 21.71 6.07
C ILE A 353 -24.38 20.85 7.06
N ALA A 354 -23.11 21.21 7.33
CA ALA A 354 -22.28 20.49 8.28
C ALA A 354 -22.90 20.48 9.69
N ALA A 355 -23.55 21.56 10.11
CA ALA A 355 -24.21 21.68 11.43
C ALA A 355 -25.53 20.90 11.51
N SER A 356 -26.31 20.85 10.42
CA SER A 356 -27.70 20.31 10.41
C SER A 356 -27.80 18.85 9.97
N THR A 357 -26.74 18.25 9.35
CA THR A 357 -26.76 16.87 8.82
C THR A 357 -25.94 15.90 9.68
N THR A 358 -25.92 14.63 9.33
CA THR A 358 -25.16 13.58 10.02
C THR A 358 -24.43 12.67 9.00
N GLY A 359 -23.55 11.82 9.50
CA GLY A 359 -22.91 10.77 8.69
C GLY A 359 -22.09 11.30 7.52
N HIS A 360 -22.33 10.75 6.33
CA HIS A 360 -21.56 11.03 5.12
C HIS A 360 -21.69 12.49 4.66
N GLU A 361 -22.92 13.01 4.62
CA GLU A 361 -23.21 14.38 4.16
C GLU A 361 -22.52 15.43 5.03
N ARG A 362 -22.56 15.28 6.39
CA ARG A 362 -21.81 16.12 7.31
C ARG A 362 -20.30 16.09 7.02
N ASN A 363 -19.73 14.90 6.89
CA ASN A 363 -18.30 14.76 6.65
C ASN A 363 -17.88 15.38 5.32
N LEU A 364 -18.69 15.21 4.28
CA LEU A 364 -18.47 15.83 2.99
C LEU A 364 -18.51 17.36 3.08
N ALA A 365 -19.53 17.94 3.75
CA ALA A 365 -19.64 19.38 3.96
C ALA A 365 -18.43 19.94 4.75
N ARG A 366 -17.97 19.25 5.79
CA ARG A 366 -16.74 19.61 6.55
C ARG A 366 -15.50 19.61 5.67
N ASN A 367 -15.32 18.58 4.85
CA ASN A 367 -14.21 18.50 3.90
C ASN A 367 -14.27 19.62 2.87
N THR A 368 -15.46 19.90 2.34
CA THR A 368 -15.68 21.01 1.40
C THR A 368 -15.33 22.33 2.04
N LEU A 369 -15.85 22.62 3.25
CA LEU A 369 -15.59 23.86 3.99
C LEU A 369 -14.10 24.10 4.25
N ALA A 370 -13.34 23.03 4.51
CA ALA A 370 -11.89 23.08 4.68
C ALA A 370 -11.14 23.41 3.37
N ASN A 371 -11.70 23.03 2.21
CA ASN A 371 -11.01 23.10 0.94
C ASN A 371 -11.46 24.27 0.03
N ILE A 372 -12.54 24.97 0.34
CA ILE A 372 -12.96 26.16 -0.43
C ILE A 372 -11.79 27.14 -0.50
N LYS A 373 -11.41 27.51 -1.75
CA LYS A 373 -10.31 28.44 -2.03
C LYS A 373 -10.85 29.76 -2.60
N SER A 374 -10.80 30.79 -1.77
CA SER A 374 -11.14 32.15 -2.17
C SER A 374 -10.18 33.11 -1.48
N ASP A 375 -10.13 34.34 -1.93
CA ASP A 375 -9.30 35.37 -1.31
C ASP A 375 -9.77 35.64 0.13
N ASN A 376 -8.82 35.63 1.07
CA ASN A 376 -9.08 35.88 2.48
C ASN A 376 -10.15 34.99 3.11
N THR A 377 -10.24 33.72 2.73
CA THR A 377 -11.27 32.77 3.20
C THR A 377 -11.29 32.67 4.72
N GLN A 378 -10.13 32.62 5.41
CA GLN A 378 -10.08 32.55 6.87
C GLN A 378 -10.70 33.78 7.52
N ASN A 379 -10.43 34.97 7.02
CA ASN A 379 -11.05 36.19 7.52
C ASN A 379 -12.57 36.19 7.28
N ALA A 380 -13.02 35.71 6.13
CA ALA A 380 -14.45 35.56 5.83
C ALA A 380 -15.13 34.56 6.79
N ILE A 381 -14.48 33.44 7.13
CA ILE A 381 -14.96 32.51 8.15
C ILE A 381 -15.10 33.22 9.50
N ILE A 382 -14.05 33.92 9.95
CA ILE A 382 -14.03 34.62 11.25
C ILE A 382 -15.13 35.69 11.35
N GLN A 383 -15.37 36.44 10.29
CA GLN A 383 -16.44 37.45 10.23
C GLN A 383 -17.86 36.86 10.33
N ASN A 384 -18.04 35.62 9.84
CA ASN A 384 -19.31 34.92 9.87
C ASN A 384 -19.58 34.25 11.23
N ILE A 385 -18.57 33.88 12.01
CA ILE A 385 -18.73 33.12 13.25
C ILE A 385 -19.72 33.84 14.21
N ASN A 386 -19.51 35.12 14.51
CA ASN A 386 -20.29 35.85 15.48
C ASN A 386 -21.75 36.18 15.03
N LYS A 387 -22.09 35.85 13.79
CA LYS A 387 -23.41 36.14 13.17
C LYS A 387 -24.29 34.88 13.03
N THR A 388 -23.86 33.77 13.59
CA THR A 388 -24.49 32.45 13.39
C THR A 388 -24.81 31.74 14.68
N THR A 389 -25.53 30.61 14.62
CA THR A 389 -25.84 29.77 15.79
C THR A 389 -24.60 29.04 16.32
N PRO A 390 -24.56 28.59 17.59
CA PRO A 390 -23.42 27.88 18.16
C PRO A 390 -23.02 26.62 17.37
N GLU A 391 -23.96 25.91 16.76
CA GLU A 391 -23.74 24.72 15.94
C GLU A 391 -22.95 25.08 14.69
N ILE A 392 -23.35 26.14 13.98
CA ILE A 392 -22.65 26.64 12.79
C ILE A 392 -21.29 27.22 13.17
N GLN A 393 -21.22 27.98 14.30
CA GLN A 393 -19.96 28.50 14.83
C GLN A 393 -18.93 27.34 15.03
N SER A 394 -19.36 26.23 15.63
CA SER A 394 -18.48 25.10 15.89
C SER A 394 -17.92 24.47 14.60
N GLU A 395 -18.72 24.40 13.55
CA GLU A 395 -18.25 23.90 12.24
C GLU A 395 -17.30 24.91 11.55
N LEU A 396 -17.55 26.20 11.69
CA LEU A 396 -16.64 27.25 11.20
C LEU A 396 -15.30 27.24 11.94
N VAL A 397 -15.30 27.07 13.26
CA VAL A 397 -14.08 26.92 14.07
C VAL A 397 -13.32 25.65 13.70
N ARG A 398 -14.03 24.55 13.46
CA ARG A 398 -13.44 23.31 12.93
C ARG A 398 -12.74 23.56 11.58
N ALA A 399 -13.36 24.34 10.69
CA ALA A 399 -12.79 24.69 9.39
C ALA A 399 -11.50 25.50 9.53
N ILE A 400 -11.43 26.46 10.48
CA ILE A 400 -10.19 27.21 10.78
C ILE A 400 -9.06 26.23 11.14
N ALA A 401 -9.34 25.26 12.00
CA ALA A 401 -8.36 24.25 12.39
C ALA A 401 -7.94 23.34 11.22
N ALA A 402 -8.90 22.97 10.35
CA ALA A 402 -8.63 22.10 9.20
C ALA A 402 -7.83 22.80 8.10
N ARG A 403 -8.01 24.10 7.93
CA ARG A 403 -7.28 24.91 6.95
C ARG A 403 -5.84 25.17 7.37
N ALA A 404 -5.55 25.20 8.67
CA ALA A 404 -4.21 25.32 9.25
C ALA A 404 -3.41 26.55 8.72
N GLU A 405 -4.07 27.68 8.46
CA GLU A 405 -3.41 28.93 8.06
C GLU A 405 -2.62 29.54 9.25
N ASP A 406 -1.60 30.33 8.98
CA ASP A 406 -0.65 30.83 9.99
C ASP A 406 -1.29 31.48 11.23
N SER A 407 -2.39 32.22 11.06
CA SER A 407 -3.13 32.86 12.17
C SER A 407 -4.17 31.95 12.84
N ALA A 408 -4.33 30.70 12.39
CA ALA A 408 -5.38 29.80 12.89
C ALA A 408 -5.32 29.60 14.41
N LEU A 409 -4.13 29.39 14.97
CA LEU A 409 -3.92 29.15 16.41
C LEU A 409 -4.35 30.34 17.29
N GLU A 410 -4.05 31.56 16.88
CA GLU A 410 -4.49 32.75 17.60
C GLU A 410 -6.01 32.80 17.73
N HIS A 411 -6.71 32.57 16.63
CA HIS A 411 -8.16 32.53 16.62
C HIS A 411 -8.73 31.36 17.44
N LEU A 412 -8.11 30.17 17.37
CA LEU A 412 -8.53 29.02 18.15
C LEU A 412 -8.39 29.29 19.68
N PHE A 413 -7.27 29.88 20.12
CA PHE A 413 -7.14 30.29 21.53
C PHE A 413 -8.19 31.32 21.98
N ARG A 414 -8.63 32.22 21.09
CA ARG A 414 -9.75 33.15 21.35
C ARG A 414 -11.06 32.39 21.47
N PHE A 415 -11.36 31.44 20.53
CA PHE A 415 -12.60 30.67 20.56
C PHE A 415 -12.64 29.61 21.67
N ALA A 416 -11.50 29.17 22.19
CA ALA A 416 -11.43 28.32 23.39
C ALA A 416 -11.97 29.03 24.66
N LYS A 417 -12.27 30.34 24.60
CA LYS A 417 -12.90 31.11 25.64
C LYS A 417 -14.34 31.53 25.31
N SER A 418 -14.93 30.96 24.25
CA SER A 418 -16.32 31.23 23.84
C SER A 418 -17.33 30.90 24.96
N GLU A 419 -18.47 31.58 24.98
CA GLU A 419 -19.58 31.24 25.90
C GLU A 419 -20.17 29.85 25.58
N PHE A 420 -20.08 29.40 24.33
CA PHE A 420 -20.69 28.13 23.87
C PHE A 420 -19.71 26.96 23.99
N SER A 421 -20.10 25.92 24.74
CA SER A 421 -19.26 24.74 24.99
C SER A 421 -18.89 23.99 23.73
N THR A 422 -19.77 23.88 22.74
CA THR A 422 -19.52 23.25 21.47
C THR A 422 -18.41 23.95 20.67
N VAL A 423 -18.40 25.27 20.70
CA VAL A 423 -17.36 26.11 20.05
C VAL A 423 -16.03 25.98 20.79
N ARG A 424 -16.03 26.02 22.15
CA ARG A 424 -14.81 25.82 22.94
C ARG A 424 -14.19 24.45 22.65
N LYS A 425 -15.00 23.40 22.63
CA LYS A 425 -14.53 22.03 22.36
C LYS A 425 -13.82 21.91 21.00
N GLU A 426 -14.40 22.45 19.92
CA GLU A 426 -13.78 22.41 18.60
C GLU A 426 -12.51 23.26 18.53
N ALA A 427 -12.49 24.42 19.21
CA ALA A 427 -11.30 25.26 19.30
C ALA A 427 -10.14 24.54 20.03
N ILE A 428 -10.42 23.94 21.19
CA ILE A 428 -9.44 23.20 21.99
C ILE A 428 -8.90 22.00 21.19
N ARG A 429 -9.77 21.29 20.50
CA ARG A 429 -9.37 20.19 19.60
C ARG A 429 -8.44 20.69 18.49
N GLY A 430 -8.77 21.81 17.88
CA GLY A 430 -7.96 22.47 16.86
C GLY A 430 -6.58 22.88 17.40
N ILE A 431 -6.52 23.45 18.61
CA ILE A 431 -5.24 23.77 19.29
C ILE A 431 -4.40 22.49 19.46
N GLY A 432 -5.00 21.37 19.87
CA GLY A 432 -4.30 20.10 19.99
C GLY A 432 -3.71 19.60 18.67
N VAL A 433 -4.41 19.82 17.56
CA VAL A 433 -3.97 19.40 16.23
C VAL A 433 -2.85 20.30 15.70
N LEU A 434 -2.99 21.62 15.79
CA LEU A 434 -2.08 22.59 15.17
C LEU A 434 -0.96 23.06 16.09
N GLY A 435 -1.18 23.07 17.41
CA GLY A 435 -0.26 23.64 18.38
C GLY A 435 1.12 22.98 18.37
N GLU A 436 2.14 23.79 18.55
CA GLU A 436 3.53 23.43 18.61
C GLU A 436 4.11 23.62 20.02
N THR A 437 5.38 23.34 20.20
CA THR A 437 6.08 23.53 21.48
C THR A 437 5.97 24.95 22.02
N LYS A 438 6.00 25.97 21.15
CA LYS A 438 5.87 27.39 21.53
C LYS A 438 4.51 27.73 22.10
N ASP A 439 3.46 26.99 21.75
CA ASP A 439 2.08 27.24 22.15
C ASP A 439 1.72 26.57 23.49
N LEU A 440 2.62 25.72 23.99
CA LEU A 440 2.41 24.91 25.18
C LEU A 440 2.13 25.79 26.42
N GLY A 441 2.79 26.94 26.55
CA GLY A 441 2.56 27.88 27.65
C GLY A 441 1.12 28.41 27.70
N ASN A 442 0.58 28.80 26.54
CA ASN A 442 -0.80 29.27 26.42
C ASN A 442 -1.80 28.14 26.69
N LEU A 443 -1.52 26.92 26.25
CA LEU A 443 -2.39 25.78 26.51
C LEU A 443 -2.37 25.35 27.98
N MET A 444 -1.21 25.42 28.66
CA MET A 444 -1.12 25.17 30.08
C MET A 444 -1.85 26.24 30.90
N ASN A 445 -1.80 27.52 30.49
CA ASN A 445 -2.61 28.57 31.09
C ASN A 445 -4.12 28.30 30.93
N LEU A 446 -4.54 27.82 29.78
CA LEU A 446 -5.92 27.40 29.55
C LEU A 446 -6.32 26.21 30.43
N LEU A 447 -5.41 25.26 30.68
CA LEU A 447 -5.62 24.13 31.61
C LEU A 447 -5.81 24.61 33.05
N ILE A 448 -5.02 25.59 33.49
CA ILE A 448 -5.09 26.14 34.84
C ILE A 448 -6.38 26.95 35.03
N ASN A 449 -6.75 27.78 34.07
CA ASN A 449 -7.86 28.70 34.06
C ASN A 449 -8.79 28.49 32.85
N PRO A 450 -9.50 27.36 32.74
CA PRO A 450 -10.45 27.15 31.67
C PRO A 450 -11.67 28.09 31.84
N LYS A 451 -12.43 28.29 30.78
CA LYS A 451 -13.70 29.01 30.85
C LYS A 451 -14.70 28.26 31.75
N GLU A 452 -14.74 26.94 31.56
CA GLU A 452 -15.54 26.02 32.39
C GLU A 452 -14.68 24.82 32.80
N ASP A 453 -14.86 24.33 34.02
CA ASP A 453 -14.10 23.15 34.49
C ASP A 453 -14.33 21.90 33.66
N ALA A 454 -15.49 21.77 33.03
CA ALA A 454 -15.80 20.65 32.09
C ALA A 454 -14.85 20.60 30.87
N ASP A 455 -14.29 21.74 30.46
CA ASP A 455 -13.38 21.82 29.32
C ASP A 455 -12.00 21.17 29.59
N ARG A 456 -11.65 20.92 30.88
CA ARG A 456 -10.32 20.38 31.26
C ARG A 456 -9.99 19.07 30.56
N THR A 457 -10.95 18.18 30.39
CA THR A 457 -10.74 16.88 29.70
C THR A 457 -10.34 17.08 28.25
N ASP A 458 -10.97 18.02 27.55
CA ASP A 458 -10.64 18.34 26.17
C ASP A 458 -9.27 19.02 26.09
N ILE A 459 -8.93 19.90 27.06
CA ILE A 459 -7.62 20.56 27.15
C ILE A 459 -6.51 19.55 27.45
N GLU A 460 -6.72 18.62 28.40
CA GLU A 460 -5.77 17.52 28.67
C GLU A 460 -5.50 16.70 27.39
N SER A 461 -6.54 16.42 26.62
CA SER A 461 -6.40 15.71 25.34
C SER A 461 -5.56 16.52 24.34
N ALA A 462 -5.78 17.82 24.24
CA ALA A 462 -4.98 18.71 23.40
C ALA A 462 -3.50 18.75 23.84
N VAL A 463 -3.22 18.80 25.15
CA VAL A 463 -1.84 18.71 25.67
C VAL A 463 -1.18 17.40 25.28
N VAL A 464 -1.90 16.26 25.40
CA VAL A 464 -1.37 14.95 24.99
C VAL A 464 -1.05 14.90 23.49
N TYR A 465 -1.89 15.51 22.63
CA TYR A 465 -1.63 15.60 21.21
C TYR A 465 -0.34 16.38 20.90
N ILE A 466 -0.12 17.51 21.57
CA ILE A 466 1.13 18.29 21.42
C ILE A 466 2.33 17.51 21.96
N PHE A 467 2.20 16.89 23.14
CA PHE A 467 3.28 16.10 23.75
C PHE A 467 3.79 14.95 22.87
N ARG A 468 2.93 14.34 22.08
CA ARG A 468 3.35 13.27 21.14
C ARG A 468 4.30 13.76 20.05
N ARG A 469 4.28 15.06 19.75
CA ARG A 469 5.15 15.69 18.73
C ARG A 469 6.43 16.28 19.29
N ILE A 470 6.49 16.49 20.61
CA ILE A 470 7.69 17.00 21.28
C ILE A 470 8.62 15.82 21.61
N GLU A 471 9.85 15.81 21.09
CA GLU A 471 10.83 14.77 21.38
C GLU A 471 11.51 14.98 22.76
N ASP A 472 11.80 16.25 23.14
CA ASP A 472 12.47 16.56 24.39
C ASP A 472 11.50 16.45 25.59
N ASN A 473 11.71 15.41 26.38
CA ASN A 473 10.92 15.17 27.59
C ASN A 473 11.10 16.26 28.66
N LYS A 474 12.22 16.98 28.66
CA LYS A 474 12.43 18.08 29.62
C LYS A 474 11.47 19.24 29.40
N ILE A 475 11.11 19.53 28.14
CA ILE A 475 10.14 20.57 27.81
C ILE A 475 8.76 20.19 28.38
N LYS A 476 8.34 18.94 28.14
CA LYS A 476 7.06 18.40 28.67
C LYS A 476 7.03 18.49 30.20
N PHE A 477 8.09 17.98 30.83
CA PHE A 477 8.22 17.97 32.28
C PHE A 477 8.19 19.37 32.87
N ASN A 478 8.96 20.34 32.31
CA ASN A 478 8.99 21.72 32.83
C ASN A 478 7.61 22.39 32.71
N ALA A 479 6.89 22.18 31.62
CA ALA A 479 5.53 22.72 31.47
C ALA A 479 4.57 22.19 32.55
N LEU A 480 4.61 20.88 32.83
CA LEU A 480 3.79 20.25 33.86
C LEU A 480 4.22 20.66 35.26
N LYS A 481 5.52 20.78 35.52
CA LYS A 481 6.08 21.24 36.80
C LYS A 481 5.63 22.66 37.13
N GLU A 482 5.68 23.57 36.17
CA GLU A 482 5.21 24.95 36.38
C GLU A 482 3.69 24.99 36.61
N ALA A 483 2.91 24.23 35.84
CA ALA A 483 1.45 24.17 36.01
C ALA A 483 1.04 23.56 37.37
N LEU A 484 1.82 22.64 37.94
CA LEU A 484 1.56 22.03 39.26
C LEU A 484 1.69 23.01 40.42
N LYS A 485 2.40 24.15 40.23
CA LYS A 485 2.48 25.24 41.24
C LYS A 485 1.15 26.00 41.41
N SER A 486 0.17 25.81 40.55
CA SER A 486 -1.16 26.41 40.66
C SER A 486 -1.78 26.16 42.06
N SER A 487 -2.46 27.13 42.59
CA SER A 487 -3.25 26.96 43.82
C SER A 487 -4.58 26.23 43.56
N ASN A 488 -5.02 26.10 42.31
CA ASN A 488 -6.28 25.45 41.95
C ASN A 488 -6.16 23.90 42.04
N PRO A 489 -6.88 23.24 42.96
CA PRO A 489 -6.83 21.80 43.12
C PRO A 489 -7.22 21.03 41.83
N LYS A 490 -8.21 21.54 41.08
CA LYS A 490 -8.66 20.90 39.83
C LYS A 490 -7.58 20.96 38.72
N ALA A 491 -6.82 22.07 38.68
CA ALA A 491 -5.66 22.18 37.78
C ALA A 491 -4.56 21.15 38.15
N LYS A 492 -4.27 20.98 39.43
CA LYS A 492 -3.31 19.98 39.93
C LYS A 492 -3.73 18.55 39.55
N ILE A 493 -5.02 18.24 39.66
CA ILE A 493 -5.58 16.93 39.26
C ILE A 493 -5.33 16.68 37.79
N SER A 494 -5.60 17.65 36.90
CA SER A 494 -5.33 17.54 35.47
C SER A 494 -3.85 17.37 35.19
N VAL A 495 -2.97 18.10 35.86
CA VAL A 495 -1.51 17.98 35.70
C VAL A 495 -1.03 16.60 36.16
N LEU A 496 -1.53 16.07 37.25
CA LEU A 496 -1.21 14.70 37.71
C LEU A 496 -1.68 13.63 36.74
N SER A 497 -2.87 13.81 36.13
CA SER A 497 -3.36 12.95 35.06
C SER A 497 -2.38 12.91 33.87
N LEU A 498 -1.83 14.06 33.48
CA LEU A 498 -0.87 14.20 32.38
C LEU A 498 0.51 13.60 32.73
N LEU A 499 1.01 13.84 33.95
CA LEU A 499 2.25 13.22 34.45
C LEU A 499 2.17 11.69 34.42
N GLY A 500 1.02 11.12 34.79
CA GLY A 500 0.79 9.67 34.72
C GLY A 500 0.79 9.10 33.30
N LYS A 501 0.63 9.94 32.26
CA LYS A 501 0.71 9.56 30.84
C LYS A 501 2.11 9.73 30.25
N SER A 502 3.04 10.37 30.97
CA SER A 502 4.44 10.61 30.55
C SER A 502 5.39 10.08 31.62
N PRO A 503 5.51 8.77 31.79
CA PRO A 503 6.21 8.14 32.88
C PRO A 503 7.74 8.19 32.69
N ASP A 504 8.39 9.00 33.52
CA ASP A 504 9.85 9.09 33.69
C ASP A 504 10.20 9.35 35.15
N SER A 505 11.48 9.31 35.52
CA SER A 505 11.93 9.46 36.90
C SER A 505 11.60 10.83 37.52
N GLU A 506 11.65 11.89 36.73
CA GLU A 506 11.35 13.26 37.17
C GLU A 506 9.84 13.43 37.40
N SER A 507 9.01 12.91 36.49
CA SER A 507 7.54 12.84 36.63
C SER A 507 7.14 12.03 37.88
N LEU A 508 7.81 10.91 38.16
CA LEU A 508 7.57 10.10 39.35
C LEU A 508 7.88 10.90 40.65
N ALA A 509 9.03 11.59 40.68
CA ALA A 509 9.44 12.40 41.83
C ALA A 509 8.42 13.53 42.07
N LEU A 510 7.89 14.15 41.00
CA LEU A 510 6.92 15.22 41.08
C LEU A 510 5.55 14.70 41.59
N ILE A 511 5.08 13.56 41.13
CA ILE A 511 3.85 12.93 41.64
C ILE A 511 4.03 12.56 43.13
N ARG A 512 5.18 11.98 43.51
CA ARG A 512 5.52 11.67 44.92
C ARG A 512 5.42 12.86 45.83
N SER A 513 5.85 14.06 45.38
CA SER A 513 5.78 15.29 46.17
C SER A 513 4.33 15.70 46.53
N THR A 514 3.33 15.20 45.80
CA THR A 514 1.90 15.50 46.00
C THR A 514 1.16 14.44 46.80
N LEU A 515 1.80 13.28 47.13
CA LEU A 515 1.14 12.21 47.92
C LEU A 515 0.75 12.60 49.34
N LYS A 516 1.29 13.69 49.88
CA LYS A 516 0.96 14.24 51.18
C LYS A 516 -0.06 15.41 51.10
N SER A 517 -0.59 15.71 49.91
CA SER A 517 -1.60 16.74 49.70
C SER A 517 -2.96 16.29 50.23
N GLU A 518 -3.85 17.28 50.43
CA GLU A 518 -5.24 16.97 50.79
C GLU A 518 -6.03 16.34 49.64
N ASN A 519 -7.14 15.67 49.98
CA ASN A 519 -8.14 15.29 48.99
C ASN A 519 -8.68 16.51 48.24
N PRO A 520 -8.93 16.38 46.92
CA PRO A 520 -8.81 15.21 46.05
C PRO A 520 -7.45 15.08 45.30
N VAL A 521 -6.47 15.90 45.57
CA VAL A 521 -5.15 15.92 44.90
C VAL A 521 -4.38 14.61 45.18
N GLN A 522 -4.41 14.13 46.47
CA GLN A 522 -3.79 12.85 46.83
C GLN A 522 -4.37 11.69 46.00
N ILE A 523 -5.70 11.64 45.84
CA ILE A 523 -6.36 10.61 45.02
C ILE A 523 -5.89 10.68 43.56
N ALA A 524 -5.73 11.87 42.98
CA ALA A 524 -5.23 12.04 41.62
C ALA A 524 -3.77 11.57 41.47
N ALA A 525 -2.92 11.80 42.46
CA ALA A 525 -1.56 11.28 42.50
C ALA A 525 -1.55 9.74 42.56
N ILE A 526 -2.35 9.11 43.43
CA ILE A 526 -2.50 7.67 43.51
C ILE A 526 -2.97 7.08 42.14
N ASN A 527 -3.95 7.71 41.50
CA ASN A 527 -4.47 7.31 40.19
C ASN A 527 -3.42 7.45 39.07
N ALA A 528 -2.55 8.45 39.14
CA ALA A 528 -1.44 8.60 38.21
C ALA A 528 -0.42 7.45 38.38
N LEU A 529 -0.08 7.08 39.63
CA LEU A 529 0.82 5.95 39.93
C LEU A 529 0.22 4.60 39.52
N ALA A 530 -1.09 4.42 39.64
CA ALA A 530 -1.79 3.19 39.23
C ALA A 530 -1.57 2.84 37.75
N LYS A 531 -1.33 3.85 36.88
CA LYS A 531 -1.10 3.71 35.43
C LYS A 531 0.37 3.57 35.07
N TRP A 532 1.29 3.60 36.04
CA TRP A 532 2.73 3.53 35.80
C TRP A 532 3.14 2.26 35.02
N PRO A 533 4.10 2.34 34.08
CA PRO A 533 4.42 1.22 33.21
C PRO A 533 5.20 0.08 33.88
N ASN A 534 5.82 0.34 35.05
CA ASN A 534 6.62 -0.59 35.82
C ASN A 534 6.27 -0.58 37.32
N GLN A 535 7.03 -1.32 38.12
CA GLN A 535 6.79 -1.45 39.57
C GLN A 535 7.37 -0.33 40.45
N GLU A 536 7.99 0.72 39.87
CA GLU A 536 8.69 1.75 40.65
C GLU A 536 7.83 2.41 41.73
N PRO A 537 6.53 2.74 41.52
CA PRO A 537 5.69 3.33 42.54
C PRO A 537 5.04 2.31 43.51
N ALA A 538 5.39 1.03 43.42
CA ALA A 538 4.74 0.02 44.24
C ALA A 538 4.92 0.24 45.76
N LEU A 539 6.11 0.73 46.19
CA LEU A 539 6.39 1.02 47.60
C LEU A 539 5.54 2.19 48.10
N ASP A 540 5.44 3.26 47.33
CA ASP A 540 4.65 4.43 47.67
C ASP A 540 3.17 4.05 47.86
N LEU A 541 2.62 3.28 46.97
CA LEU A 541 1.23 2.82 47.02
C LEU A 541 1.00 1.83 48.19
N PHE A 542 1.97 0.95 48.44
CA PHE A 542 1.92 0.00 49.54
C PHE A 542 1.93 0.72 50.91
N GLU A 543 2.77 1.75 51.10
CA GLU A 543 2.85 2.55 52.30
C GLU A 543 1.52 3.24 52.60
N ILE A 544 0.93 3.89 51.58
CA ILE A 544 -0.39 4.56 51.76
C ILE A 544 -1.49 3.52 52.05
N ALA A 545 -1.49 2.38 51.39
CA ALA A 545 -2.48 1.32 51.58
C ALA A 545 -2.35 0.66 52.96
N SER A 546 -1.14 0.62 53.55
CA SER A 546 -0.84 0.10 54.89
C SER A 546 -1.19 1.06 56.02
N ASP A 547 -1.33 2.35 55.75
CA ASP A 547 -1.69 3.35 56.73
C ASP A 547 -3.19 3.30 57.03
N LYS A 548 -3.52 2.73 58.20
CA LYS A 548 -4.92 2.56 58.66
C LYS A 548 -5.69 3.85 58.80
N ILE A 549 -4.98 4.96 59.03
CA ILE A 549 -5.58 6.29 59.28
C ILE A 549 -5.83 7.02 57.93
N ASN A 550 -5.11 6.68 56.89
CA ASN A 550 -5.22 7.39 55.61
C ASN A 550 -6.59 7.15 54.95
N PRO A 551 -7.37 8.24 54.69
CA PRO A 551 -8.70 8.11 54.11
C PRO A 551 -8.66 7.47 52.69
N ASN A 552 -7.51 7.50 51.99
CA ASN A 552 -7.34 7.01 50.65
C ASN A 552 -6.67 5.61 50.58
N LYS A 553 -6.55 4.89 51.74
CA LYS A 553 -5.93 3.57 51.82
C LYS A 553 -6.51 2.59 50.82
N ASN A 554 -7.82 2.57 50.60
CA ASN A 554 -8.49 1.66 49.68
C ASN A 554 -8.15 2.01 48.23
N SER A 555 -8.12 3.28 47.86
CA SER A 555 -7.70 3.74 46.52
C SER A 555 -6.25 3.40 46.24
N ALA A 556 -5.37 3.50 47.24
CA ALA A 556 -3.98 3.10 47.14
C ALA A 556 -3.80 1.57 46.99
N LEU A 557 -4.62 0.77 47.68
CA LEU A 557 -4.65 -0.67 47.52
C LEU A 557 -5.09 -1.05 46.10
N ASP A 558 -6.14 -0.42 45.59
CA ASP A 558 -6.60 -0.62 44.19
C ASP A 558 -5.51 -0.29 43.17
N ALA A 559 -4.81 0.81 43.38
CA ALA A 559 -3.66 1.24 42.56
C ALA A 559 -2.51 0.23 42.65
N TYR A 560 -2.18 -0.24 43.86
CA TYR A 560 -1.14 -1.24 44.10
C TYR A 560 -1.45 -2.56 43.36
N ILE A 561 -2.69 -3.05 43.46
CA ILE A 561 -3.15 -4.25 42.75
C ILE A 561 -2.98 -4.08 41.25
N SER A 562 -3.27 -2.88 40.73
CA SER A 562 -3.17 -2.60 39.29
C SER A 562 -1.74 -2.70 38.75
N ILE A 563 -0.73 -2.32 39.53
CA ILE A 563 0.69 -2.42 39.15
C ILE A 563 1.36 -3.71 39.59
N ALA A 564 0.74 -4.53 40.42
CA ALA A 564 1.30 -5.79 40.90
C ALA A 564 1.69 -6.75 39.77
N SER A 565 0.97 -6.72 38.64
CA SER A 565 1.30 -7.50 37.41
C SER A 565 2.65 -7.15 36.80
N LYS A 566 3.18 -5.96 37.07
CA LYS A 566 4.42 -5.40 36.52
C LYS A 566 5.62 -5.66 37.45
N ALA A 567 5.41 -6.26 38.59
CA ALA A 567 6.45 -6.58 39.57
C ALA A 567 7.41 -7.65 39.02
N LYS A 568 8.67 -7.66 39.48
CA LYS A 568 9.64 -8.75 39.18
C LYS A 568 9.10 -10.11 39.64
N ASN A 569 8.36 -10.15 40.73
CA ASN A 569 7.62 -11.32 41.22
C ASN A 569 6.17 -10.91 41.48
N PRO A 570 5.27 -11.07 40.49
CA PRO A 570 3.86 -10.74 40.61
C PRO A 570 3.17 -11.51 41.75
N THR A 571 3.50 -12.80 41.96
CA THR A 571 2.94 -13.60 43.03
C THR A 571 3.14 -12.94 44.38
N LYS A 572 4.36 -12.52 44.74
CA LYS A 572 4.64 -11.84 46.00
C LYS A 572 3.96 -10.48 46.12
N ALA A 573 3.83 -9.75 45.02
CA ALA A 573 3.13 -8.46 45.03
C ALA A 573 1.62 -8.68 45.35
N TYR A 574 0.97 -9.63 44.69
CA TYR A 574 -0.43 -9.93 44.96
C TYR A 574 -0.64 -10.55 46.36
N GLN A 575 0.31 -11.34 46.84
CA GLN A 575 0.25 -11.88 48.23
C GLN A 575 0.26 -10.77 49.27
N LYS A 576 1.09 -9.72 49.06
CA LYS A 576 1.07 -8.52 49.92
C LYS A 576 -0.29 -7.79 49.83
N ALA A 577 -0.91 -7.72 48.65
CA ALA A 577 -2.22 -7.11 48.48
C ALA A 577 -3.31 -7.86 49.24
N ILE A 578 -3.26 -9.20 49.31
CA ILE A 578 -4.19 -10.00 50.12
C ILE A 578 -4.11 -9.62 51.60
N LEU A 579 -2.89 -9.39 52.12
CA LEU A 579 -2.70 -9.04 53.53
C LEU A 579 -3.27 -7.66 53.86
N LEU A 580 -3.37 -6.75 52.90
CA LEU A 580 -3.93 -5.39 53.05
C LEU A 580 -5.44 -5.34 52.81
N ASP A 581 -6.04 -6.36 52.16
CA ASP A 581 -7.48 -6.41 51.84
C ASP A 581 -8.27 -6.98 52.99
N GLU A 582 -8.30 -6.24 54.11
CA GLU A 582 -8.98 -6.68 55.32
C GLU A 582 -10.48 -7.01 55.11
N SER A 583 -11.12 -6.29 54.22
CA SER A 583 -12.55 -6.45 53.88
C SER A 583 -12.82 -7.55 52.84
N LYS A 584 -11.76 -8.11 52.24
CA LYS A 584 -11.82 -9.08 51.13
C LYS A 584 -12.55 -8.56 49.87
N ASN A 585 -12.73 -7.23 49.73
CA ASN A 585 -13.44 -6.62 48.59
C ASN A 585 -12.67 -6.80 47.29
N ASN A 586 -11.33 -6.87 47.33
CA ASN A 586 -10.45 -7.03 46.19
C ASN A 586 -9.98 -8.46 45.96
N LEU A 587 -10.31 -9.40 46.85
CA LEU A 587 -9.79 -10.77 46.85
C LEU A 587 -9.98 -11.45 45.48
N LYS A 588 -11.14 -11.35 44.85
CA LYS A 588 -11.41 -11.92 43.55
C LYS A 588 -10.50 -11.36 42.47
N ARG A 589 -10.31 -10.05 42.44
CA ARG A 589 -9.44 -9.35 41.49
C ARG A 589 -7.97 -9.72 41.71
N ILE A 590 -7.53 -9.85 42.94
CA ILE A 590 -6.18 -10.31 43.30
C ILE A 590 -5.93 -11.74 42.81
N LEU A 591 -6.88 -12.66 43.10
CA LEU A 591 -6.79 -14.05 42.64
C LEU A 591 -6.76 -14.14 41.11
N ALA A 592 -7.60 -13.38 40.41
CA ALA A 592 -7.57 -13.29 38.95
C ALA A 592 -6.19 -12.78 38.42
N GLY A 593 -5.63 -11.76 39.05
CA GLY A 593 -4.30 -11.25 38.75
C GLY A 593 -3.19 -12.26 38.96
N MET A 594 -3.23 -13.01 40.10
CA MET A 594 -2.31 -14.12 40.34
C MET A 594 -2.46 -15.21 39.27
N GLY A 595 -3.68 -15.54 38.90
CA GLY A 595 -3.98 -16.52 37.86
C GLY A 595 -3.41 -16.13 36.52
N GLN A 596 -3.41 -14.82 36.17
CA GLN A 596 -2.94 -14.30 34.91
C GLN A 596 -1.41 -14.08 34.87
N PHE A 597 -0.84 -13.53 35.92
CA PHE A 597 0.55 -13.04 35.96
C PHE A 597 1.47 -13.77 36.94
N GLY A 598 0.91 -14.50 37.90
CA GLY A 598 1.68 -15.26 38.87
C GLY A 598 2.39 -16.49 38.30
N GLY A 599 3.44 -16.96 38.98
CA GLY A 599 4.16 -18.17 38.68
C GLY A 599 3.57 -19.45 39.31
N ILE A 600 4.35 -20.52 39.29
CA ILE A 600 4.02 -21.79 39.94
C ILE A 600 3.87 -21.59 41.47
N ASP A 601 4.60 -20.65 42.03
CA ASP A 601 4.56 -20.25 43.45
C ASP A 601 3.18 -19.66 43.85
N ALA A 602 2.36 -19.22 42.91
CA ALA A 602 1.01 -18.75 43.20
C ALA A 602 0.00 -19.89 43.54
N ILE A 603 0.32 -21.15 43.17
CA ILE A 603 -0.57 -22.30 43.37
C ILE A 603 -0.88 -22.48 44.84
N GLU A 604 0.16 -22.54 45.68
CA GLU A 604 0.05 -22.74 47.13
C GLU A 604 -0.77 -21.63 47.81
N ILE A 605 -0.71 -20.40 47.27
CA ILE A 605 -1.46 -19.27 47.81
C ILE A 605 -2.94 -19.33 47.38
N ILE A 606 -3.23 -19.76 46.16
CA ILE A 606 -4.60 -19.78 45.62
C ILE A 606 -5.40 -21.00 46.04
N GLU A 607 -4.79 -22.19 46.15
CA GLU A 607 -5.48 -23.44 46.44
C GLU A 607 -6.41 -23.39 47.67
N PRO A 608 -6.02 -22.76 48.82
CA PRO A 608 -6.91 -22.67 49.98
C PRO A 608 -8.26 -22.01 49.69
N TYR A 609 -8.28 -21.04 48.73
CA TYR A 609 -9.49 -20.32 48.35
C TYR A 609 -10.49 -21.15 47.53
N LEU A 610 -10.15 -22.33 47.07
CA LEU A 610 -11.12 -23.29 46.51
C LEU A 610 -12.19 -23.73 47.57
N LYS A 611 -11.91 -23.51 48.86
CA LYS A 611 -12.83 -23.78 49.97
C LYS A 611 -13.56 -22.53 50.45
N ASP A 612 -13.17 -21.32 50.04
CA ASP A 612 -13.79 -20.06 50.43
C ASP A 612 -15.09 -19.85 49.63
N GLU A 613 -16.19 -19.66 50.30
CA GLU A 613 -17.52 -19.59 49.64
C GLU A 613 -17.64 -18.38 48.70
N THR A 614 -16.90 -17.32 48.94
CA THR A 614 -16.98 -16.07 48.18
C THR A 614 -15.99 -15.97 47.04
N ALA A 615 -14.89 -16.76 47.07
CA ALA A 615 -13.77 -16.64 46.14
C ALA A 615 -13.41 -17.95 45.40
N ARG A 616 -14.11 -19.04 45.68
CA ARG A 616 -13.81 -20.41 45.15
C ARG A 616 -13.85 -20.47 43.63
N ASP A 617 -14.76 -19.74 43.01
CA ASP A 617 -14.90 -19.74 41.55
C ASP A 617 -13.73 -18.98 40.88
N GLU A 618 -13.35 -17.84 41.42
CA GLU A 618 -12.16 -17.08 40.97
C GLU A 618 -10.87 -17.88 41.22
N ALA A 619 -10.78 -18.56 42.37
CA ALA A 619 -9.64 -19.45 42.64
C ALA A 619 -9.54 -20.58 41.61
N ALA A 620 -10.67 -21.21 41.25
CA ALA A 620 -10.73 -22.23 40.22
C ALA A 620 -10.30 -21.72 38.85
N LEU A 621 -10.79 -20.54 38.44
CA LEU A 621 -10.41 -19.89 37.19
C LEU A 621 -8.92 -19.49 37.18
N ALA A 622 -8.41 -18.94 38.29
CA ALA A 622 -7.02 -18.53 38.43
C ALA A 622 -6.07 -19.74 38.31
N LEU A 623 -6.37 -20.83 39.02
CA LEU A 623 -5.61 -22.07 38.96
C LEU A 623 -5.70 -22.74 37.59
N THR A 624 -6.85 -22.66 36.90
CA THR A 624 -6.99 -23.15 35.52
C THR A 624 -6.08 -22.40 34.57
N ASN A 625 -5.95 -21.07 34.73
CA ASN A 625 -5.05 -20.23 33.92
C ASN A 625 -3.58 -20.59 34.15
N ILE A 626 -3.18 -20.84 35.40
CA ILE A 626 -1.83 -21.32 35.73
C ILE A 626 -1.60 -22.72 35.12
N ALA A 627 -2.50 -23.66 35.32
CA ALA A 627 -2.40 -25.01 34.76
C ALA A 627 -2.26 -24.98 33.22
N ARG A 628 -3.03 -24.12 32.54
CA ARG A 628 -2.94 -23.95 31.10
C ARG A 628 -1.57 -23.42 30.63
N ARG A 629 -0.91 -22.55 31.41
CA ARG A 629 0.42 -22.06 31.09
C ARG A 629 1.54 -23.07 31.30
N ILE A 630 1.40 -23.91 32.33
CA ILE A 630 2.45 -24.87 32.72
C ILE A 630 2.26 -26.26 32.11
N LYS A 631 1.16 -26.55 31.41
CA LYS A 631 0.83 -27.90 30.92
C LYS A 631 1.91 -28.55 30.06
N SER A 632 2.65 -27.72 29.27
CA SER A 632 3.71 -28.23 28.39
C SER A 632 5.07 -28.39 29.09
N SER A 633 5.30 -27.66 30.19
CA SER A 633 6.56 -27.68 30.93
C SER A 633 6.48 -28.46 32.25
N ASN A 634 5.29 -28.60 32.83
CA ASN A 634 5.05 -29.29 34.07
C ASN A 634 3.64 -29.95 34.07
N GLY A 635 3.43 -30.91 33.17
CA GLY A 635 2.16 -31.54 32.90
C GLY A 635 1.54 -32.26 34.12
N ALA A 636 2.37 -32.93 34.93
CA ALA A 636 1.90 -33.63 36.13
C ALA A 636 1.30 -32.64 37.16
N THR A 637 1.99 -31.50 37.41
CA THR A 637 1.46 -30.43 38.28
C THR A 637 0.17 -29.82 37.72
N ALA A 638 0.14 -29.54 36.41
CA ALA A 638 -1.05 -29.01 35.75
C ALA A 638 -2.26 -29.96 35.89
N LEU A 639 -2.05 -31.25 35.68
CA LEU A 639 -3.09 -32.26 35.81
C LEU A 639 -3.60 -32.38 37.26
N LYS A 640 -2.69 -32.31 38.25
CA LYS A 640 -3.04 -32.31 39.68
C LYS A 640 -3.95 -31.12 40.03
N ILE A 641 -3.57 -29.93 39.58
CA ILE A 641 -4.38 -28.72 39.77
C ILE A 641 -5.76 -28.88 39.16
N VAL A 642 -5.84 -29.32 37.92
CA VAL A 642 -7.11 -29.51 37.22
C VAL A 642 -8.00 -30.51 37.97
N LYS A 643 -7.47 -31.65 38.45
CA LYS A 643 -8.19 -32.60 39.26
C LYS A 643 -8.69 -31.98 40.58
N ASN A 644 -7.87 -31.19 41.26
CA ASN A 644 -8.27 -30.49 42.49
C ASN A 644 -9.44 -29.54 42.27
N ILE A 645 -9.41 -28.80 41.11
CA ILE A 645 -10.49 -27.87 40.72
C ILE A 645 -11.78 -28.67 40.47
N LEU A 646 -11.72 -29.74 39.67
CA LEU A 646 -12.89 -30.58 39.36
C LEU A 646 -13.55 -31.20 40.61
N ASN A 647 -12.74 -31.56 41.62
CA ASN A 647 -13.19 -32.10 42.88
C ASN A 647 -13.63 -31.04 43.91
N SER A 648 -13.40 -29.75 43.65
CA SER A 648 -13.77 -28.67 44.55
C SER A 648 -15.28 -28.39 44.56
N LYS A 649 -15.72 -27.47 45.42
CA LYS A 649 -17.11 -26.98 45.47
C LYS A 649 -17.36 -25.79 44.54
N ALA A 650 -16.44 -25.45 43.64
CA ALA A 650 -16.63 -24.42 42.63
C ALA A 650 -17.81 -24.75 41.69
N THR A 651 -18.44 -23.72 41.12
CA THR A 651 -19.60 -23.91 40.25
C THR A 651 -19.24 -24.64 38.96
N ASN A 652 -20.22 -25.27 38.31
CA ASN A 652 -19.99 -25.93 37.01
C ASN A 652 -19.48 -24.98 35.96
N SER A 653 -19.88 -23.72 36.03
CA SER A 653 -19.36 -22.66 35.13
C SER A 653 -17.86 -22.44 35.33
N ALA A 654 -17.39 -22.27 36.57
CA ALA A 654 -15.97 -22.11 36.90
C ALA A 654 -15.14 -23.36 36.58
N LYS A 655 -15.72 -24.56 36.70
CA LYS A 655 -15.07 -25.83 36.36
C LYS A 655 -15.01 -26.13 34.86
N SER A 656 -15.85 -25.50 34.03
CA SER A 656 -15.98 -25.89 32.63
C SER A 656 -14.67 -25.78 31.86
N GLU A 657 -13.90 -24.70 32.08
CA GLU A 657 -12.59 -24.50 31.45
C GLU A 657 -11.52 -25.49 31.96
N ALA A 658 -11.58 -25.85 33.23
CA ALA A 658 -10.72 -26.88 33.78
C ALA A 658 -11.08 -28.28 33.22
N ALA A 659 -12.37 -28.56 33.00
CA ALA A 659 -12.82 -29.83 32.39
C ALA A 659 -12.36 -29.93 30.93
N LYS A 660 -12.46 -28.84 30.14
CA LYS A 660 -11.91 -28.77 28.77
C LYS A 660 -10.41 -29.02 28.79
N LEU A 661 -9.67 -28.34 29.67
CA LEU A 661 -8.24 -28.52 29.82
C LEU A 661 -7.87 -29.96 30.23
N ASN A 662 -8.65 -30.61 31.13
CA ASN A 662 -8.46 -31.99 31.48
C ASN A 662 -8.62 -32.94 30.27
N SER A 663 -9.66 -32.73 29.47
CA SER A 663 -9.90 -33.52 28.27
C SER A 663 -8.76 -33.30 27.24
N GLU A 664 -8.35 -32.07 27.04
CA GLU A 664 -7.23 -31.73 26.18
C GLU A 664 -5.92 -32.38 26.64
N MET A 665 -5.60 -32.30 27.93
CA MET A 665 -4.40 -32.89 28.49
C MET A 665 -4.40 -34.43 28.40
N ASN A 666 -5.54 -35.05 28.57
CA ASN A 666 -5.65 -36.51 28.45
C ASN A 666 -5.48 -36.99 27.00
N LEU A 667 -5.96 -36.23 26.02
CA LEU A 667 -5.78 -36.55 24.59
C LEU A 667 -4.34 -36.36 24.12
N TYR A 668 -3.67 -35.29 24.58
CA TYR A 668 -2.33 -34.89 24.12
C TYR A 668 -1.28 -34.96 25.24
N GLN A 669 -1.51 -35.83 26.22
CA GLN A 669 -0.63 -36.08 27.35
C GLN A 669 0.76 -36.55 26.84
N ASP A 670 1.81 -35.97 27.44
CA ASP A 670 3.20 -36.35 27.25
C ASP A 670 3.82 -36.00 25.87
N TYR A 671 3.11 -35.30 24.96
CA TYR A 671 3.75 -34.69 23.79
C TYR A 671 4.64 -33.53 24.20
N VAL A 672 5.86 -33.55 23.68
CA VAL A 672 6.85 -32.51 23.92
C VAL A 672 6.56 -31.30 22.99
N LEU A 673 6.07 -30.19 23.56
CA LEU A 673 5.70 -28.96 22.84
C LEU A 673 6.64 -27.79 23.14
N ASP A 674 7.57 -27.94 24.10
CA ASP A 674 8.56 -26.92 24.48
C ASP A 674 9.91 -27.23 23.80
N TRP A 675 10.19 -26.54 22.72
CA TRP A 675 11.38 -26.69 21.90
C TRP A 675 12.11 -25.38 21.66
N ARG A 676 13.45 -25.50 21.43
CA ARG A 676 14.26 -24.50 20.76
C ARG A 676 14.64 -25.03 19.40
N ILE A 677 14.57 -24.19 18.38
CA ILE A 677 14.88 -24.58 17.02
C ILE A 677 16.01 -23.72 16.45
N THR A 678 16.75 -24.29 15.49
CA THR A 678 17.74 -23.61 14.68
C THR A 678 17.70 -24.15 13.26
N GLY A 679 17.96 -23.31 12.29
CA GLY A 679 17.86 -23.57 10.84
C GLY A 679 17.13 -22.46 10.11
N PRO A 680 16.72 -22.66 8.83
CA PRO A 680 17.03 -23.84 8.01
C PRO A 680 18.51 -23.94 7.63
N TYR A 681 19.03 -25.14 7.47
CA TYR A 681 20.38 -25.42 7.00
C TYR A 681 20.32 -26.16 5.67
N SER A 682 20.74 -25.53 4.59
CA SER A 682 20.89 -26.12 3.26
C SER A 682 22.35 -26.09 2.82
N VAL A 683 22.69 -26.93 1.85
CA VAL A 683 24.00 -26.92 1.20
C VAL A 683 23.79 -26.70 -0.29
N LYS A 684 24.39 -25.65 -0.84
CA LYS A 684 24.18 -25.23 -2.23
C LYS A 684 24.34 -26.40 -3.21
N SER A 685 23.37 -26.62 -4.06
CA SER A 685 23.31 -27.68 -5.09
C SER A 685 23.38 -29.11 -4.54
N LYS A 686 22.96 -29.34 -3.29
CA LYS A 686 22.85 -30.64 -2.67
C LYS A 686 21.41 -30.96 -2.31
N ASP A 687 21.04 -32.23 -2.43
CA ASP A 687 19.71 -32.74 -2.13
C ASP A 687 19.48 -33.04 -0.63
N ALA A 688 18.25 -33.40 -0.29
CA ALA A 688 17.88 -33.78 1.06
C ALA A 688 18.71 -34.96 1.61
N LYS A 689 19.11 -35.91 0.74
CA LYS A 689 19.92 -37.06 1.14
C LYS A 689 21.32 -36.63 1.61
N PHE A 690 21.95 -35.71 0.86
CA PHE A 690 23.24 -35.14 1.28
C PHE A 690 23.11 -34.41 2.60
N VAL A 691 22.07 -33.56 2.75
CA VAL A 691 21.82 -32.80 3.99
C VAL A 691 21.53 -33.73 5.16
N PHE A 692 20.84 -34.85 4.93
CA PHE A 692 20.57 -35.87 5.95
C PHE A 692 21.86 -36.57 6.39
N ASP A 693 22.69 -37.08 5.45
CA ASP A 693 23.85 -37.90 5.77
C ASP A 693 24.99 -37.14 6.45
N ASN A 694 25.15 -35.86 6.11
CA ASN A 694 26.26 -35.06 6.61
C ASN A 694 25.96 -34.34 7.92
N ALA A 695 26.90 -34.33 8.85
CA ALA A 695 26.80 -33.58 10.09
C ALA A 695 26.90 -32.06 9.86
N LEU A 696 25.86 -31.31 10.22
CA LEU A 696 25.82 -29.85 10.14
C LEU A 696 26.25 -29.21 11.46
N ALA A 697 26.32 -27.87 11.51
CA ALA A 697 26.81 -27.14 12.68
C ALA A 697 26.18 -27.55 14.03
N PRO A 698 24.85 -27.77 14.17
CA PRO A 698 24.26 -28.18 15.44
C PRO A 698 24.65 -29.59 15.90
N GLU A 699 25.03 -30.48 14.97
CA GLU A 699 25.51 -31.84 15.33
C GLU A 699 26.99 -31.84 15.77
N LYS A 700 27.78 -30.92 15.17
CA LYS A 700 29.20 -30.79 15.48
C LYS A 700 29.43 -30.10 16.84
N ASP A 701 28.74 -29.01 17.06
CA ASP A 701 28.71 -28.30 18.35
C ASP A 701 27.36 -27.58 18.54
N PRO A 702 26.45 -28.10 19.36
CA PRO A 702 25.15 -27.47 19.64
C PRO A 702 25.26 -26.07 20.26
N ASN A 703 26.40 -25.66 20.80
CA ASN A 703 26.61 -24.34 21.40
C ASN A 703 27.09 -23.30 20.39
N SER A 704 27.55 -23.73 19.21
CA SER A 704 28.05 -22.84 18.16
C SER A 704 26.91 -22.13 17.40
N VAL A 705 25.64 -22.50 17.62
CA VAL A 705 24.46 -22.00 16.91
C VAL A 705 23.50 -21.26 17.82
N LYS A 706 22.73 -20.32 17.23
CA LYS A 706 21.67 -19.61 17.95
C LYS A 706 20.38 -20.40 17.93
N TRP A 707 19.91 -20.80 19.09
CA TRP A 707 18.63 -21.47 19.27
C TRP A 707 17.51 -20.48 19.58
N LYS A 708 16.41 -20.55 18.86
CA LYS A 708 15.19 -19.72 19.07
C LYS A 708 14.13 -20.55 19.77
N LYS A 709 13.61 -20.07 20.92
CA LYS A 709 12.48 -20.72 21.59
C LYS A 709 11.20 -20.57 20.78
N ILE A 710 10.49 -21.67 20.55
CA ILE A 710 9.21 -21.67 19.85
C ILE A 710 8.13 -21.27 20.82
N ARG A 711 7.29 -20.31 20.42
CA ARG A 711 5.99 -20.06 21.02
C ARG A 711 4.94 -20.71 20.13
N ASN A 712 4.35 -21.79 20.60
CA ASN A 712 3.32 -22.54 19.86
C ASN A 712 2.08 -21.65 19.66
N ASN A 713 1.85 -21.17 18.43
CA ASN A 713 0.66 -20.41 18.04
C ASN A 713 -0.46 -21.41 17.74
N LYS A 714 -1.36 -21.59 18.68
CA LYS A 714 -2.53 -22.50 18.61
C LYS A 714 -3.49 -22.09 17.48
N LYS A 715 -3.28 -22.55 16.26
CA LYS A 715 -4.21 -22.32 15.13
C LYS A 715 -4.74 -23.61 14.47
N SER A 716 -4.25 -24.79 14.85
CA SER A 716 -4.70 -26.07 14.29
C SER A 716 -4.71 -27.18 15.33
N GLU A 717 -5.49 -28.22 15.11
CA GLU A 717 -5.54 -29.41 15.93
C GLU A 717 -4.18 -30.15 16.02
N LYS A 718 -3.39 -30.10 14.93
CA LYS A 718 -1.99 -30.58 14.90
C LYS A 718 -1.07 -29.83 15.87
N SER A 719 -1.33 -28.58 16.21
CA SER A 719 -0.51 -27.79 17.13
C SER A 719 -0.52 -28.27 18.57
N MET A 720 -1.38 -29.25 18.91
CA MET A 720 -1.45 -29.85 20.24
C MET A 720 -0.49 -31.02 20.46
N TRP A 721 0.01 -31.61 19.39
CA TRP A 721 0.91 -32.77 19.44
C TRP A 721 2.14 -32.68 18.52
N ALA A 722 2.18 -31.66 17.64
CA ALA A 722 3.23 -31.47 16.64
C ALA A 722 3.75 -30.04 16.62
N ILE A 723 4.95 -29.86 16.10
CA ILE A 723 5.56 -28.58 15.78
C ILE A 723 5.60 -28.42 14.27
N ASP A 724 4.95 -27.41 13.74
CA ASP A 724 5.00 -27.00 12.33
C ASP A 724 6.25 -26.13 12.09
N LEU A 725 7.27 -26.73 11.47
CA LEU A 725 8.54 -26.05 11.17
C LEU A 725 8.38 -25.06 10.01
N GLY A 726 7.48 -25.33 9.05
CA GLY A 726 7.16 -24.43 7.96
C GLY A 726 6.57 -23.12 8.44
N ALA A 727 5.67 -23.17 9.41
CA ALA A 727 5.10 -21.96 10.02
C ALA A 727 6.13 -21.12 10.82
N VAL A 728 7.24 -21.72 11.26
CA VAL A 728 8.25 -21.04 12.10
C VAL A 728 9.44 -20.54 11.29
N MET A 729 9.83 -21.25 10.21
CA MET A 729 11.07 -20.99 9.46
C MET A 729 10.86 -20.86 7.94
N GLY A 730 9.61 -21.02 7.44
CA GLY A 730 9.33 -21.06 6.01
C GLY A 730 9.46 -22.49 5.43
N PHE A 731 9.08 -22.62 4.16
CA PHE A 731 9.10 -23.90 3.43
C PHE A 731 10.38 -23.93 2.58
N GLU A 732 11.49 -24.41 3.18
CA GLU A 732 12.79 -24.54 2.51
C GLU A 732 13.00 -26.01 2.10
N GLU A 733 13.12 -26.23 0.80
CA GLU A 733 13.39 -27.57 0.24
C GLU A 733 14.86 -27.98 0.46
N ASN A 734 15.12 -29.27 0.51
CA ASN A 734 16.46 -29.85 0.70
C ASN A 734 17.22 -29.24 1.89
N SER A 735 16.52 -29.01 2.99
CA SER A 735 17.03 -28.31 4.16
C SER A 735 16.79 -29.06 5.44
N ALA A 736 17.65 -28.82 6.45
CA ALA A 736 17.50 -29.38 7.79
C ALA A 736 17.13 -28.32 8.81
N ALA A 737 16.20 -28.65 9.69
CA ALA A 737 15.95 -27.96 10.95
C ALA A 737 16.39 -28.83 12.12
N TYR A 738 16.88 -28.20 13.18
CA TYR A 738 17.15 -28.89 14.43
C TYR A 738 16.23 -28.36 15.52
N ALA A 739 15.65 -29.29 16.28
CA ALA A 739 14.86 -29.01 17.47
C ALA A 739 15.58 -29.58 18.70
N SER A 740 15.72 -28.78 19.75
CA SER A 740 16.34 -29.17 21.01
C SER A 740 15.44 -28.89 22.18
N THR A 741 15.32 -29.87 23.08
CA THR A 741 14.63 -29.74 24.37
C THR A 741 15.40 -30.47 25.46
N LYS A 742 14.99 -30.25 26.71
CA LYS A 742 15.53 -30.97 27.86
C LYS A 742 14.41 -31.52 28.69
N VAL A 743 14.61 -32.74 29.16
CA VAL A 743 13.64 -33.48 29.98
C VAL A 743 14.31 -33.89 31.29
N TRP A 744 13.58 -33.72 32.41
CA TRP A 744 14.03 -34.07 33.73
C TRP A 744 13.24 -35.26 34.26
N VAL A 745 13.95 -36.22 34.85
CA VAL A 745 13.37 -37.36 35.57
C VAL A 745 13.98 -37.47 36.94
N ASN A 746 13.23 -37.94 37.94
CA ASN A 746 13.64 -38.02 39.31
C ASN A 746 14.55 -39.25 39.63
N LYS A 747 14.68 -40.18 38.72
CA LYS A 747 15.53 -41.37 38.77
C LYS A 747 15.87 -41.86 37.36
N LYS A 748 16.89 -42.68 37.23
CA LYS A 748 17.23 -43.36 35.98
C LYS A 748 16.05 -44.26 35.57
N ILE A 749 15.54 -44.09 34.35
CA ILE A 749 14.34 -44.78 33.88
C ILE A 749 14.46 -45.16 32.39
N GLU A 750 13.94 -46.34 32.03
CA GLU A 750 13.74 -46.72 30.63
C GLU A 750 12.42 -46.13 30.13
N VAL A 751 12.46 -45.42 29.01
CA VAL A 751 11.32 -44.78 28.39
C VAL A 751 11.26 -45.12 26.92
N THR A 752 10.14 -44.84 26.26
CA THR A 752 9.95 -44.90 24.84
C THR A 752 9.76 -43.50 24.31
N LEU A 753 10.58 -43.07 23.32
CA LEU A 753 10.36 -41.90 22.52
C LEU A 753 9.49 -42.28 21.32
N GLU A 754 8.30 -41.72 21.22
CA GLU A 754 7.43 -41.86 20.05
C GLU A 754 7.62 -40.63 19.17
N LEU A 755 8.28 -40.83 18.04
CA LEU A 755 8.71 -39.78 17.13
C LEU A 755 7.86 -39.77 15.85
N GLY A 756 7.61 -38.59 15.31
CA GLY A 756 7.05 -38.36 13.99
C GLY A 756 7.78 -37.24 13.28
N SER A 757 7.90 -37.32 11.98
CA SER A 757 8.53 -36.30 11.15
C SER A 757 7.92 -36.25 9.75
N ASP A 758 8.02 -35.09 9.16
CA ASP A 758 7.80 -34.77 7.76
C ASP A 758 9.06 -34.04 7.27
N ASP A 759 9.98 -34.61 6.45
CA ASP A 759 10.10 -35.99 5.96
C ASP A 759 10.99 -36.86 6.84
N HIS A 760 12.34 -36.64 6.81
CA HIS A 760 13.38 -37.49 7.37
C HIS A 760 13.74 -37.02 8.79
N ILE A 761 14.19 -37.99 9.64
CA ILE A 761 14.54 -37.68 11.02
C ILE A 761 15.84 -38.35 11.47
N LYS A 762 16.65 -37.64 12.27
CA LYS A 762 17.65 -38.22 13.18
C LYS A 762 17.40 -37.72 14.59
N ALA A 763 17.65 -38.57 15.59
CA ALA A 763 17.41 -38.24 17.00
C ALA A 763 18.62 -38.61 17.87
N TRP A 764 18.93 -37.74 18.83
CA TRP A 764 19.97 -37.94 19.85
C TRP A 764 19.38 -37.70 21.22
N VAL A 765 19.85 -38.53 22.19
CA VAL A 765 19.61 -38.33 23.62
C VAL A 765 20.99 -38.29 24.30
N ASN A 766 21.26 -37.25 25.08
CA ASN A 766 22.53 -37.07 25.78
C ASN A 766 23.74 -37.24 24.86
N ASN A 767 23.68 -36.63 23.65
CA ASN A 767 24.70 -36.68 22.58
C ASN A 767 24.89 -38.07 21.93
N LYS A 768 24.14 -39.08 22.32
CA LYS A 768 24.16 -40.40 21.67
C LYS A 768 23.06 -40.48 20.62
N LYS A 769 23.40 -40.78 19.34
CA LYS A 769 22.43 -41.06 18.30
C LYS A 769 21.64 -42.31 18.66
N ILE A 770 20.31 -42.17 18.72
CA ILE A 770 19.40 -43.23 19.13
C ILE A 770 18.49 -43.72 18.00
N HIS A 771 18.30 -42.86 16.96
CA HIS A 771 17.43 -43.20 15.83
C HIS A 771 17.81 -42.40 14.58
N GLU A 772 17.57 -42.99 13.41
CA GLU A 772 17.55 -42.31 12.12
C GLU A 772 16.59 -43.01 11.17
N SER A 773 15.89 -42.23 10.35
CA SER A 773 14.98 -42.73 9.32
C SER A 773 15.02 -41.76 8.13
N PHE A 774 15.38 -42.30 6.96
CA PHE A 774 15.35 -41.59 5.68
C PHE A 774 14.17 -42.10 4.85
N GLY A 775 13.17 -41.26 4.58
CA GLY A 775 11.99 -41.62 3.79
C GLY A 775 11.05 -40.43 3.73
N ASN A 776 10.51 -40.17 2.53
CA ASN A 776 9.50 -39.13 2.34
C ASN A 776 8.19 -39.59 2.98
N ARG A 777 7.70 -38.82 3.94
CA ARG A 777 6.48 -39.16 4.70
C ARG A 777 5.83 -37.92 5.27
N SER A 778 4.51 -37.91 5.28
CA SER A 778 3.76 -36.86 5.98
C SER A 778 3.84 -37.04 7.50
N LEU A 779 3.74 -35.97 8.25
CA LEU A 779 3.80 -35.98 9.70
C LEU A 779 2.61 -36.71 10.32
N GLU A 780 2.91 -37.84 10.97
CA GLU A 780 1.98 -38.65 11.78
C GLU A 780 2.57 -38.88 13.17
N PRO A 781 1.75 -39.03 14.22
CA PRO A 781 2.23 -39.44 15.55
C PRO A 781 2.74 -40.87 15.53
N ARG A 782 3.77 -41.17 16.36
CA ARG A 782 4.25 -42.56 16.62
C ARG A 782 4.83 -43.28 15.38
N GLN A 783 5.33 -42.56 14.38
CA GLN A 783 5.94 -43.14 13.17
C GLN A 783 7.20 -43.96 13.49
N SER A 784 7.91 -43.61 14.57
CA SER A 784 9.07 -44.32 15.09
C SER A 784 8.95 -44.44 16.59
N ILE A 785 9.10 -45.67 17.12
CA ILE A 785 9.01 -46.01 18.55
C ILE A 785 10.42 -46.42 18.98
N VAL A 786 11.08 -45.59 19.78
CA VAL A 786 12.51 -45.73 20.11
C VAL A 786 12.68 -45.92 21.61
N PRO A 787 13.07 -47.10 22.11
CA PRO A 787 13.41 -47.29 23.52
C PRO A 787 14.72 -46.57 23.86
N VAL A 788 14.73 -45.86 24.98
CA VAL A 788 15.90 -45.14 25.47
C VAL A 788 15.91 -45.05 26.99
N THR A 789 17.12 -44.98 27.53
CA THR A 789 17.28 -44.77 28.99
C THR A 789 17.55 -43.28 29.25
N LEU A 790 16.76 -42.65 30.09
CA LEU A 790 16.99 -41.33 30.64
C LEU A 790 17.72 -41.48 31.98
N ASN A 791 18.77 -40.67 32.17
CA ASN A 791 19.51 -40.59 33.44
C ASN A 791 18.73 -39.75 34.45
N GLU A 792 18.95 -39.95 35.73
CA GLU A 792 18.45 -39.06 36.78
C GLU A 792 18.89 -37.62 36.52
N GLY A 793 17.96 -36.65 36.68
CA GLY A 793 18.17 -35.24 36.38
C GLY A 793 17.82 -34.87 34.94
N TRP A 794 18.49 -33.85 34.41
CA TRP A 794 18.23 -33.29 33.09
C TRP A 794 18.89 -34.10 31.97
N ASN A 795 18.13 -34.48 30.96
CA ASN A 795 18.55 -35.15 29.74
C ASN A 795 18.32 -34.24 28.53
N SER A 796 19.25 -34.21 27.57
CA SER A 796 19.06 -33.46 26.32
C SER A 796 18.48 -34.32 25.23
N ILE A 797 17.52 -33.83 24.50
CA ILE A 797 16.96 -34.42 23.27
C ILE A 797 17.21 -33.45 22.13
N ILE A 798 17.80 -33.91 21.02
CA ILE A 798 17.99 -33.17 19.79
C ILE A 798 17.40 -33.99 18.66
N LEU A 799 16.59 -33.36 17.82
CA LEU A 799 16.03 -33.91 16.59
C LEU A 799 16.52 -33.11 15.40
N LYS A 800 16.97 -33.77 14.36
CA LYS A 800 17.21 -33.23 13.03
C LYS A 800 16.08 -33.64 12.14
N ILE A 801 15.34 -32.69 11.58
CA ILE A 801 14.29 -32.93 10.60
C ILE A 801 14.78 -32.41 9.26
N VAL A 802 14.77 -33.24 8.23
CA VAL A 802 15.18 -32.84 6.89
C VAL A 802 13.97 -32.86 5.97
N ASN A 803 13.71 -31.72 5.33
CA ASN A 803 12.64 -31.53 4.36
C ASN A 803 13.16 -31.82 2.94
N SER A 804 12.48 -32.66 2.19
CA SER A 804 12.72 -32.84 0.75
C SER A 804 11.98 -31.74 -0.02
N SER A 805 10.67 -31.58 0.23
CA SER A 805 9.83 -30.57 -0.38
C SER A 805 8.49 -30.43 0.38
N GLY A 806 7.83 -29.28 0.27
CA GLY A 806 6.52 -29.04 0.84
C GLY A 806 6.50 -28.74 2.34
N PRO A 807 5.40 -29.08 3.05
CA PRO A 807 5.29 -28.92 4.50
C PRO A 807 6.30 -29.76 5.25
N TRP A 808 6.77 -29.30 6.42
CA TRP A 808 7.63 -30.05 7.31
C TRP A 808 7.32 -29.79 8.78
N GLY A 809 7.57 -30.81 9.60
CA GLY A 809 7.25 -30.75 11.01
C GLY A 809 7.77 -31.93 11.80
N LEU A 810 7.55 -31.88 13.13
CA LEU A 810 7.95 -32.94 14.04
C LEU A 810 6.89 -33.20 15.11
N SER A 811 6.83 -34.44 15.60
CA SER A 811 6.19 -34.76 16.86
C SER A 811 7.09 -35.63 17.72
N CYS A 812 6.98 -35.47 19.04
CA CYS A 812 7.71 -36.26 20.01
C CYS A 812 6.86 -36.45 21.25
N ARG A 813 6.67 -37.71 21.68
CA ARG A 813 6.03 -38.07 22.94
C ARG A 813 6.91 -38.99 23.75
N ILE A 814 6.90 -38.84 25.07
CA ILE A 814 7.70 -39.64 25.99
C ILE A 814 6.77 -40.47 26.88
N ARG A 815 6.96 -41.77 26.83
CA ARG A 815 6.17 -42.75 27.61
C ARG A 815 7.07 -43.72 28.38
N GLY A 816 6.56 -44.30 29.46
CA GLY A 816 7.18 -45.45 30.08
C GLY A 816 7.25 -46.65 29.12
N ARG A 817 8.04 -47.65 29.43
CA ARG A 817 8.28 -48.81 28.56
C ARG A 817 6.97 -49.56 28.19
N ASN A 818 5.98 -49.51 29.05
CA ASN A 818 4.67 -50.14 28.85
C ASN A 818 3.64 -49.21 28.17
N GLY A 819 4.04 -48.02 27.73
CA GLY A 819 3.14 -47.03 27.15
C GLY A 819 2.44 -46.13 28.17
N ASP A 820 2.75 -46.27 29.46
CA ASP A 820 2.15 -45.46 30.52
C ASP A 820 2.75 -44.03 30.59
N PRO A 821 2.01 -43.03 31.10
CA PRO A 821 2.55 -41.74 31.45
C PRO A 821 3.70 -41.85 32.46
N ILE A 822 4.64 -40.94 32.41
CA ILE A 822 5.77 -40.86 33.34
C ILE A 822 5.43 -39.86 34.42
N ASP A 823 5.44 -40.33 35.67
CA ASP A 823 5.23 -39.44 36.82
C ASP A 823 6.41 -38.45 36.95
N GLU A 824 6.08 -37.16 37.25
CA GLU A 824 7.03 -36.09 37.49
C GLU A 824 7.99 -35.75 36.33
N LEU A 825 7.63 -36.07 35.06
CA LEU A 825 8.36 -35.61 33.90
C LEU A 825 8.28 -34.07 33.78
N LYS A 826 9.45 -33.41 33.77
CA LYS A 826 9.50 -31.95 33.51
C LYS A 826 10.20 -31.68 32.19
N ILE A 827 9.68 -30.73 31.42
CA ILE A 827 10.22 -30.33 30.11
C ILE A 827 10.54 -28.84 30.18
N ASP A 828 11.81 -28.48 29.84
CA ASP A 828 12.25 -27.09 29.75
C ASP A 828 13.36 -26.93 28.72
N SER A 829 13.00 -26.41 27.55
CA SER A 829 13.96 -26.16 26.46
C SER A 829 15.02 -25.12 26.81
N GLY A 830 14.79 -24.30 27.84
CA GLY A 830 15.67 -23.23 28.29
C GLY A 830 16.69 -23.62 29.37
N GLN A 831 16.53 -24.79 29.97
CA GLN A 831 17.35 -25.24 31.11
C GLN A 831 18.82 -25.38 30.71
N LYS A 832 19.75 -24.81 31.51
CA LYS A 832 21.18 -25.03 31.39
C LYS A 832 21.56 -26.31 32.17
N ILE A 833 22.17 -27.26 31.50
CA ILE A 833 22.78 -28.41 32.18
C ILE A 833 24.17 -27.93 32.60
N LYS A 834 24.43 -27.90 33.93
CA LYS A 834 25.82 -27.76 34.43
C LYS A 834 26.60 -29.01 33.98
N ARG A 835 27.73 -28.82 33.28
CA ARG A 835 28.63 -29.88 32.89
C ARG A 835 29.32 -30.42 34.12
#